data_efe1abe78786abb17d576aadb48b4fe5
#
_entry.id   efe1abe78786abb17d576aadb48b4fe5
#
_cell.length_a   1.000
_cell.length_b   1.000
_cell.length_c   1.000
_cell.angle_alpha   90.00
_cell.angle_beta   90.00
_cell.angle_gamma   90.00
#
_symmetry.space_group_name_H-M   'P 1'
#
loop_
_entity.id
_entity.type
_entity.pdbx_description
1 polymer ?
#
loop_
_entity_poly.entity_id
_entity_poly.type
_entity_poly.pdbx_seq_one_letter_code
_entity_poly.pdbx_strand_id
1 'polypeptide(L)'
;LNEDNFLFLYKYCLNMGNIDYADNILKLGYKLTKNSGTGKLAFLLGKKLFSEEKWDEAEIILTLAKNLGEIKAENDIDLIDHKKVLKKFDDYYESNVPSLNRLLLGLEKKGDITLKRLLKKWCEDHEGKVIIANKDKICYEFAKRHIANEPEFFALQITLYAALNDEEGIRKWVNNKTAESSEEKKEIYHTVAKILRGHERYRLALEYALKAHSLDKKNATIVRLVSELYHKLGNTSKSIHYLDREFKLRKSEAIKKQIMRKRRFLEGEYKFYQKRLRPFENVCSDDSYKGIEKRVLHLHHNSVPYAGGGYAIRGKYIIKNLRELGVDAIVATRPGYPFDLGKSEKLESDNSILVKDTSVDFPIYRLGQNLRWKGTPVDEYIDQYVDVLDKAVLELKPSILHPASNFFNGIAAAYVAKKYNIPLVYEVRGLWELTRASLTEGYEGSERYEYMKFLETTAMELADHVVTISYGLKEEILHRGIPESKITVIPNAVDCSVFNPVPCNEVLKDELGLSGKTVIGFIGTLTAYEGLELLIEAFKQISRSRDDIRVLIVGDGAISDQLKAMVENENLQGKVIFTGRVPHEKVKDYYSIIDIFPFPRRDWPVCNIVTPLKPYEVMAMQKALLVSDVGALKEMVIDQKTGLYFKADSVADLMDKLLILIDQPDLREQLARNARRWVLENRDWRNQTRHYLKIYDQIVNS
;
A
#
# COMPACT_ATOMS: atom_id res chain seq x y z
N LEU A 1 -31.98 35.75 42.78
CA LEU A 1 -31.77 34.83 41.65
C LEU A 1 -31.82 33.41 42.23
N ASN A 2 -32.77 32.59 41.77
CA ASN A 2 -32.81 31.17 42.15
C ASN A 2 -31.75 30.40 41.39
N GLU A 3 -31.44 29.18 41.83
CA GLU A 3 -30.37 28.32 41.25
C GLU A 3 -30.54 28.11 39.72
N ASP A 4 -31.78 28.03 39.24
CA ASP A 4 -32.09 27.81 37.82
C ASP A 4 -31.73 29.02 36.95
N ASN A 5 -31.99 30.25 37.45
CA ASN A 5 -31.62 31.48 36.73
C ASN A 5 -30.08 31.68 36.68
N PHE A 6 -29.39 31.21 37.71
CA PHE A 6 -27.94 31.27 37.81
C PHE A 6 -27.31 30.29 36.84
N LEU A 7 -27.80 29.06 36.76
CA LEU A 7 -27.40 28.02 35.84
C LEU A 7 -27.68 28.42 34.39
N PHE A 8 -28.80 29.10 34.13
CA PHE A 8 -29.15 29.61 32.80
C PHE A 8 -28.17 30.69 32.32
N LEU A 9 -27.87 31.68 33.17
CA LEU A 9 -26.91 32.75 32.85
C LEU A 9 -25.49 32.21 32.62
N TYR A 10 -25.07 31.25 33.41
CA TYR A 10 -23.79 30.59 33.24
C TYR A 10 -23.70 29.84 31.90
N LYS A 11 -24.72 29.02 31.57
CA LYS A 11 -24.82 28.33 30.28
C LYS A 11 -24.87 29.29 29.09
N TYR A 12 -25.56 30.43 29.25
CA TYR A 12 -25.63 31.44 28.22
C TYR A 12 -24.26 32.06 27.95
N CYS A 13 -23.50 32.39 28.99
CA CYS A 13 -22.15 32.95 28.84
C CYS A 13 -21.15 31.95 28.21
N LEU A 14 -21.24 30.67 28.56
CA LEU A 14 -20.45 29.62 27.92
C LEU A 14 -20.79 29.42 26.43
N ASN A 15 -22.09 29.43 26.10
CA ASN A 15 -22.52 29.29 24.69
C ASN A 15 -22.11 30.50 23.83
N MET A 16 -21.90 31.67 24.45
CA MET A 16 -21.38 32.86 23.78
C MET A 16 -19.85 32.95 23.74
N GLY A 17 -19.16 31.90 24.20
CA GLY A 17 -17.68 31.84 24.20
C GLY A 17 -17.00 32.79 25.20
N ASN A 18 -17.71 33.29 26.19
CA ASN A 18 -17.23 34.28 27.16
C ASN A 18 -16.93 33.64 28.52
N ILE A 19 -15.81 32.93 28.59
CA ILE A 19 -15.35 32.16 29.75
C ILE A 19 -15.13 33.05 31.00
N ASP A 20 -14.53 34.24 30.80
CA ASP A 20 -14.24 35.17 31.89
C ASP A 20 -15.52 35.69 32.56
N TYR A 21 -16.61 35.87 31.79
CA TYR A 21 -17.92 36.28 32.33
C TYR A 21 -18.61 35.14 33.07
N ALA A 22 -18.48 33.91 32.60
CA ALA A 22 -18.98 32.73 33.27
C ALA A 22 -18.28 32.50 34.62
N ASP A 23 -16.96 32.65 34.70
CA ASP A 23 -16.19 32.56 35.95
C ASP A 23 -16.59 33.67 36.94
N ASN A 24 -16.83 34.88 36.47
CA ASN A 24 -17.33 35.99 37.30
C ASN A 24 -18.76 35.74 37.84
N ILE A 25 -19.63 35.14 37.04
CA ILE A 25 -21.00 34.75 37.50
C ILE A 25 -20.90 33.69 38.59
N LEU A 26 -20.04 32.68 38.44
CA LEU A 26 -19.81 31.65 39.46
C LEU A 26 -19.23 32.24 40.75
N LYS A 27 -18.25 33.15 40.67
CA LYS A 27 -17.70 33.88 41.82
C LYS A 27 -18.71 34.75 42.52
N LEU A 28 -19.64 35.39 41.78
CA LEU A 28 -20.74 36.20 42.32
C LEU A 28 -21.81 35.34 43.01
N GLY A 29 -22.16 34.18 42.43
CA GLY A 29 -23.04 33.18 43.01
C GLY A 29 -22.50 32.64 44.34
N TYR A 30 -21.20 32.37 44.41
CA TYR A 30 -20.52 31.96 45.65
C TYR A 30 -20.57 33.03 46.73
N LYS A 31 -20.39 34.30 46.38
CA LYS A 31 -20.51 35.41 47.35
C LYS A 31 -21.92 35.59 47.88
N LEU A 32 -22.93 35.25 47.12
CA LEU A 32 -24.35 35.45 47.48
C LEU A 32 -24.97 34.26 48.23
N THR A 33 -24.45 33.05 48.04
CA THR A 33 -25.04 31.80 48.54
C THR A 33 -24.19 31.05 49.53
N LYS A 34 -23.45 31.51 50.42
CA LYS A 34 -22.65 30.81 51.46
C LYS A 34 -23.12 29.38 51.88
N ASN A 35 -23.78 28.64 51.02
CA ASN A 35 -24.39 27.35 51.28
C ASN A 35 -23.61 26.19 50.64
N SER A 36 -23.50 25.08 51.37
CA SER A 36 -22.86 23.82 51.03
C SER A 36 -23.33 23.14 49.71
N GLY A 37 -24.34 23.68 49.06
CA GLY A 37 -24.84 23.14 47.77
C GLY A 37 -24.08 23.58 46.53
N THR A 38 -23.35 24.69 46.59
CA THR A 38 -22.69 25.29 45.43
C THR A 38 -21.51 24.43 44.91
N GLY A 39 -20.75 23.82 45.86
CA GLY A 39 -19.67 22.91 45.49
C GLY A 39 -20.16 21.66 44.76
N LYS A 40 -21.27 21.08 45.26
CA LYS A 40 -21.89 19.90 44.63
C LYS A 40 -22.50 20.22 43.27
N LEU A 41 -23.05 21.41 43.07
CA LEU A 41 -23.58 21.86 41.78
C LEU A 41 -22.44 22.09 40.76
N ALA A 42 -21.35 22.74 41.18
CA ALA A 42 -20.16 22.91 40.36
C ALA A 42 -19.54 21.54 39.96
N PHE A 43 -19.49 20.62 40.91
CA PHE A 43 -19.01 19.25 40.61
C PHE A 43 -19.86 18.51 39.56
N LEU A 44 -21.23 18.58 39.71
CA LEU A 44 -22.13 17.97 38.73
C LEU A 44 -22.04 18.62 37.33
N LEU A 45 -21.86 19.94 37.29
CA LEU A 45 -21.69 20.68 36.05
C LEU A 45 -20.35 20.34 35.38
N GLY A 46 -19.27 20.30 36.15
CA GLY A 46 -17.96 19.89 35.65
C GLY A 46 -18.00 18.48 35.09
N LYS A 47 -18.65 17.53 35.74
CA LYS A 47 -18.88 16.18 35.23
C LYS A 47 -19.69 16.14 33.92
N LYS A 48 -20.71 17.02 33.81
CA LYS A 48 -21.47 17.13 32.57
C LYS A 48 -20.62 17.68 31.42
N LEU A 49 -19.86 18.73 31.65
CA LEU A 49 -18.94 19.31 30.66
C LEU A 49 -17.86 18.28 30.25
N PHE A 50 -17.37 17.53 31.23
CA PHE A 50 -16.46 16.44 30.99
C PHE A 50 -17.05 15.35 30.08
N SER A 51 -18.32 14.97 30.26
CA SER A 51 -19.01 14.00 29.41
C SER A 51 -19.32 14.54 27.99
N GLU A 52 -19.33 15.85 27.83
CA GLU A 52 -19.55 16.57 26.57
C GLU A 52 -18.20 16.92 25.87
N GLU A 53 -17.09 16.39 26.37
CA GLU A 53 -15.71 16.64 25.87
C GLU A 53 -15.25 18.11 25.92
N LYS A 54 -15.92 18.94 26.72
CA LYS A 54 -15.53 20.33 26.97
C LYS A 54 -14.58 20.40 28.17
N TRP A 55 -13.35 19.95 27.92
CA TRP A 55 -12.43 19.62 29.02
C TRP A 55 -11.80 20.84 29.67
N ASP A 56 -11.56 21.94 28.94
CA ASP A 56 -11.03 23.17 29.53
C ASP A 56 -12.04 23.80 30.50
N GLU A 57 -13.30 23.85 30.08
CA GLU A 57 -14.39 24.33 30.91
C GLU A 57 -14.68 23.39 32.10
N ALA A 58 -14.60 22.07 31.87
CA ALA A 58 -14.78 21.07 32.93
C ALA A 58 -13.69 21.20 34.01
N GLU A 59 -12.40 21.39 33.61
CA GLU A 59 -11.28 21.59 34.54
C GLU A 59 -11.45 22.83 35.41
N ILE A 60 -11.83 23.96 34.82
CA ILE A 60 -12.08 25.20 35.54
C ILE A 60 -13.18 24.99 36.59
N ILE A 61 -14.29 24.34 36.20
CA ILE A 61 -15.44 24.11 37.06
C ILE A 61 -15.16 23.08 38.14
N LEU A 62 -14.41 22.02 37.85
CA LEU A 62 -14.01 21.01 38.83
C LEU A 62 -12.99 21.57 39.82
N THR A 63 -12.06 22.41 39.35
CA THR A 63 -11.13 23.14 40.23
C THR A 63 -11.89 24.05 41.20
N LEU A 64 -12.94 24.72 40.72
CA LEU A 64 -13.81 25.50 41.58
C LEU A 64 -14.54 24.61 42.58
N ALA A 65 -15.09 23.47 42.18
CA ALA A 65 -15.74 22.49 43.06
C ALA A 65 -14.81 21.97 44.16
N LYS A 66 -13.55 21.67 43.81
CA LYS A 66 -12.50 21.30 44.76
C LYS A 66 -12.25 22.41 45.78
N ASN A 67 -12.11 23.65 45.34
CA ASN A 67 -11.91 24.81 46.21
C ASN A 67 -13.11 25.11 47.12
N LEU A 68 -14.28 24.61 46.75
CA LEU A 68 -15.50 24.68 47.54
C LEU A 68 -15.72 23.48 48.46
N GLY A 69 -14.71 22.59 48.61
CA GLY A 69 -14.70 21.47 49.54
C GLY A 69 -15.31 20.18 49.01
N GLU A 70 -15.51 20.05 47.70
CA GLU A 70 -15.96 18.78 47.07
C GLU A 70 -14.77 17.88 46.76
N ILE A 71 -14.43 16.96 47.69
CA ILE A 71 -13.27 16.09 47.63
C ILE A 71 -13.24 15.22 46.37
N LYS A 72 -14.40 14.85 45.82
CA LYS A 72 -14.49 14.02 44.58
C LYS A 72 -14.02 14.74 43.33
N ALA A 73 -13.96 16.08 43.34
CA ALA A 73 -13.52 16.87 42.20
C ALA A 73 -12.04 16.68 41.88
N GLU A 74 -11.21 16.31 42.84
CA GLU A 74 -9.78 16.11 42.67
C GLU A 74 -9.47 14.96 41.70
N ASN A 75 -10.16 13.83 41.85
CA ASN A 75 -10.00 12.66 40.99
C ASN A 75 -10.46 12.92 39.52
N ASP A 76 -11.50 13.75 39.37
CA ASP A 76 -12.03 14.09 38.04
C ASP A 76 -11.13 15.14 37.33
N ILE A 77 -10.48 16.04 38.09
CA ILE A 77 -9.47 16.97 37.53
C ILE A 77 -8.25 16.20 37.02
N ASP A 78 -7.75 15.26 37.78
CA ASP A 78 -6.63 14.39 37.35
C ASP A 78 -7.02 13.58 36.10
N LEU A 79 -8.28 13.17 35.99
CA LEU A 79 -8.81 12.45 34.83
C LEU A 79 -8.96 13.36 33.60
N ILE A 80 -9.29 14.66 33.77
CA ILE A 80 -9.34 15.66 32.71
C ILE A 80 -7.95 15.95 32.15
N ASP A 81 -6.97 16.18 33.00
CA ASP A 81 -5.58 16.37 32.58
C ASP A 81 -5.10 15.17 31.78
N HIS A 82 -5.48 13.97 32.21
CA HIS A 82 -5.17 12.72 31.52
C HIS A 82 -5.84 12.63 30.13
N LYS A 83 -7.16 12.96 30.03
CA LYS A 83 -7.89 12.93 28.76
C LYS A 83 -7.49 14.05 27.82
N LYS A 84 -7.18 15.25 28.31
CA LYS A 84 -6.64 16.34 27.50
C LYS A 84 -5.30 15.97 26.87
N VAL A 85 -4.42 15.32 27.64
CA VAL A 85 -3.14 14.85 27.11
C VAL A 85 -3.36 13.70 26.13
N LEU A 86 -4.28 12.77 26.39
CA LEU A 86 -4.63 11.69 25.46
C LEU A 86 -5.28 12.25 24.18
N LYS A 87 -6.21 13.21 24.25
CA LYS A 87 -6.81 13.81 23.06
C LYS A 87 -5.81 14.63 22.27
N LYS A 88 -4.96 15.43 22.92
CA LYS A 88 -3.83 16.09 22.26
C LYS A 88 -2.89 15.05 21.63
N PHE A 89 -2.76 13.88 22.21
CA PHE A 89 -2.00 12.76 21.70
C PHE A 89 -2.70 12.12 20.48
N ASP A 90 -4.04 11.95 20.52
CA ASP A 90 -4.84 11.39 19.42
C ASP A 90 -5.00 12.39 18.27
N ASP A 91 -5.35 13.65 18.53
CA ASP A 91 -5.45 14.74 17.54
C ASP A 91 -4.08 15.01 16.87
N TYR A 92 -3.03 14.76 17.59
CA TYR A 92 -1.66 14.92 17.18
C TYR A 92 -1.16 13.70 16.39
N TYR A 93 -1.64 12.49 16.71
CA TYR A 93 -1.37 11.25 15.99
C TYR A 93 -2.08 11.22 14.63
N GLU A 94 -3.31 11.75 14.56
CA GLU A 94 -4.05 11.87 13.28
C GLU A 94 -3.48 12.95 12.36
N SER A 95 -2.81 13.99 12.92
CA SER A 95 -2.34 15.13 12.16
C SER A 95 -0.82 15.20 11.95
N ASN A 96 0.04 14.72 12.86
CA ASN A 96 1.51 14.89 12.76
C ASN A 96 2.35 14.13 13.80
N VAL A 97 3.19 13.20 13.34
CA VAL A 97 4.18 12.45 14.16
C VAL A 97 5.29 13.30 14.82
N PRO A 98 5.74 14.48 14.32
CA PRO A 98 6.78 15.29 14.97
C PRO A 98 6.45 15.73 16.37
N SER A 99 5.24 15.70 16.67
CA SER A 99 4.70 16.16 17.91
C SER A 99 4.79 15.17 19.05
N LEU A 100 4.88 13.88 18.77
CA LEU A 100 5.19 12.90 19.82
C LEU A 100 6.50 13.23 20.52
N ASN A 101 7.53 13.61 19.77
CA ASN A 101 8.82 14.02 20.34
C ASN A 101 8.72 15.31 21.15
N ARG A 102 7.95 16.32 20.69
CA ARG A 102 7.72 17.54 21.48
C ARG A 102 6.88 17.28 22.71
N LEU A 103 5.90 16.38 22.61
CA LEU A 103 5.06 15.97 23.75
C LEU A 103 5.91 15.19 24.77
N LEU A 104 6.71 14.23 24.32
CA LEU A 104 7.60 13.45 25.18
C LEU A 104 8.65 14.34 25.88
N LEU A 105 9.27 15.27 25.15
CA LEU A 105 10.19 16.28 25.71
C LEU A 105 9.49 17.29 26.65
N GLY A 106 8.22 17.61 26.38
CA GLY A 106 7.40 18.47 27.25
C GLY A 106 6.98 17.77 28.54
N LEU A 107 6.70 16.47 28.47
CA LEU A 107 6.33 15.64 29.62
C LEU A 107 7.54 15.26 30.47
N GLU A 108 8.73 15.13 29.89
CA GLU A 108 9.98 14.94 30.61
C GLU A 108 10.26 16.10 31.61
N LYS A 109 9.83 17.32 31.27
CA LYS A 109 9.90 18.49 32.16
C LYS A 109 8.89 18.51 33.29
N LYS A 110 7.78 17.72 33.21
CA LYS A 110 6.70 17.66 34.20
C LYS A 110 6.82 16.53 35.24
N GLY A 111 7.79 15.66 35.09
CA GLY A 111 8.08 14.57 36.03
C GLY A 111 7.71 13.17 35.51
N ASP A 112 8.56 12.22 35.84
CA ASP A 112 8.61 10.85 35.32
C ASP A 112 7.32 10.02 35.57
N ILE A 113 6.60 10.29 36.67
CA ILE A 113 5.42 9.51 37.10
C ILE A 113 4.21 9.73 36.19
N THR A 114 4.00 10.97 35.75
CA THR A 114 2.85 11.30 34.87
C THR A 114 3.02 10.73 33.48
N LEU A 115 4.26 10.79 32.95
CA LEU A 115 4.59 10.20 31.66
C LEU A 115 4.42 8.69 31.64
N LYS A 116 4.86 8.01 32.70
CA LYS A 116 4.70 6.55 32.84
C LYS A 116 3.24 6.13 32.86
N ARG A 117 2.38 6.83 33.59
CA ARG A 117 0.95 6.56 33.66
C ARG A 117 0.25 6.79 32.31
N LEU A 118 0.62 7.85 31.60
CA LEU A 118 0.05 8.19 30.28
C LEU A 118 0.42 7.14 29.23
N LEU A 119 1.68 6.75 29.17
CA LEU A 119 2.15 5.71 28.24
C LEU A 119 1.50 4.35 28.55
N LYS A 120 1.34 4.01 29.83
CA LYS A 120 0.66 2.78 30.25
C LYS A 120 -0.79 2.75 29.75
N LYS A 121 -1.54 3.80 30.00
CA LYS A 121 -2.95 3.89 29.59
C LYS A 121 -3.11 3.92 28.08
N TRP A 122 -2.24 4.64 27.38
CA TRP A 122 -2.24 4.65 25.92
C TRP A 122 -1.97 3.27 25.33
N CYS A 123 -1.03 2.48 25.89
CA CYS A 123 -0.79 1.09 25.49
C CYS A 123 -2.00 0.18 25.75
N GLU A 124 -2.73 0.39 26.84
CA GLU A 124 -3.94 -0.36 27.21
C GLU A 124 -5.10 -0.03 26.26
N ASP A 125 -5.32 1.26 25.94
CA ASP A 125 -6.43 1.72 25.08
C ASP A 125 -6.24 1.35 23.60
N HIS A 126 -5.01 1.19 23.14
CA HIS A 126 -4.69 0.90 21.71
C HIS A 126 -4.35 -0.56 21.41
N GLU A 127 -4.51 -1.49 22.38
CA GLU A 127 -4.30 -2.95 22.19
C GLU A 127 -3.05 -3.34 21.38
N GLY A 128 -1.94 -2.63 21.52
CA GLY A 128 -0.73 -2.87 20.75
C GLY A 128 -0.80 -2.43 19.27
N LYS A 129 -1.79 -1.63 18.89
CA LYS A 129 -1.91 -1.01 17.56
C LYS A 129 -1.07 0.25 17.39
N VAL A 130 -0.05 0.45 18.21
CA VAL A 130 0.92 1.50 17.99
C VAL A 130 1.68 1.19 16.71
N ILE A 131 1.17 1.65 15.60
CA ILE A 131 1.93 1.82 14.37
C ILE A 131 2.80 3.05 14.62
N ILE A 132 3.92 2.86 15.30
CA ILE A 132 5.00 3.85 15.26
C ILE A 132 5.49 3.79 13.82
N ALA A 133 4.98 4.71 13.03
CA ALA A 133 5.17 4.73 11.59
C ALA A 133 6.62 5.08 11.22
N ASN A 134 7.58 5.06 12.16
CA ASN A 134 8.97 5.30 11.79
C ASN A 134 10.01 4.85 12.81
N LYS A 135 11.13 4.53 12.25
CA LYS A 135 12.47 4.36 12.78
C LYS A 135 12.95 5.60 13.57
N ASP A 136 12.18 6.05 14.54
CA ASP A 136 12.52 7.21 15.32
C ASP A 136 13.57 6.83 16.36
N LYS A 137 14.82 7.13 16.02
CA LYS A 137 15.97 6.92 16.88
C LYS A 137 15.82 7.67 18.21
N ILE A 138 15.07 8.76 18.24
CA ILE A 138 14.83 9.57 19.44
C ILE A 138 13.83 8.88 20.36
N CYS A 139 12.71 8.39 19.83
CA CYS A 139 11.77 7.58 20.62
C CYS A 139 12.40 6.27 21.11
N TYR A 140 13.25 5.66 20.29
CA TYR A 140 14.01 4.47 20.65
C TYR A 140 15.01 4.76 21.82
N GLU A 141 15.82 5.81 21.70
CA GLU A 141 16.77 6.18 22.75
C GLU A 141 16.06 6.64 24.02
N PHE A 142 14.92 7.33 23.88
CA PHE A 142 14.07 7.69 25.02
C PHE A 142 13.48 6.45 25.70
N ALA A 143 12.88 5.55 24.93
CA ALA A 143 12.33 4.29 25.45
C ALA A 143 13.42 3.42 26.09
N LYS A 144 14.61 3.36 25.47
CA LYS A 144 15.77 2.65 26.01
C LYS A 144 16.29 3.22 27.33
N ARG A 145 16.25 4.55 27.51
CA ARG A 145 16.71 5.20 28.75
C ARG A 145 15.71 5.10 29.89
N HIS A 146 14.40 5.32 29.57
CA HIS A 146 13.39 5.54 30.60
C HIS A 146 12.45 4.34 30.82
N ILE A 147 12.40 3.40 29.86
CA ILE A 147 11.44 2.27 29.86
C ILE A 147 12.15 0.91 29.87
N ALA A 148 13.48 0.89 29.67
CA ALA A 148 14.26 -0.33 29.45
C ALA A 148 14.11 -1.42 30.55
N ASN A 149 13.82 -1.04 31.77
CA ASN A 149 13.78 -1.97 32.91
C ASN A 149 12.37 -2.09 33.53
N GLU A 150 11.34 -1.49 32.93
CA GLU A 150 10.00 -1.51 33.52
C GLU A 150 9.11 -2.57 32.84
N PRO A 151 8.67 -3.61 33.57
CA PRO A 151 7.84 -4.69 33.03
C PRO A 151 6.55 -4.21 32.38
N GLU A 152 6.02 -3.07 32.81
CA GLU A 152 4.76 -2.49 32.37
C GLU A 152 4.77 -2.01 30.92
N PHE A 153 5.97 -1.70 30.37
CA PHE A 153 6.14 -1.19 28.99
C PHE A 153 6.63 -2.24 27.97
N PHE A 154 6.49 -3.51 28.32
CA PHE A 154 6.95 -4.61 27.47
C PHE A 154 6.46 -4.53 26.03
N ALA A 155 5.15 -4.32 25.83
CA ALA A 155 4.56 -4.26 24.51
C ALA A 155 5.08 -3.06 23.68
N LEU A 156 5.27 -1.90 24.33
CA LEU A 156 5.80 -0.71 23.68
C LEU A 156 7.23 -0.91 23.19
N GLN A 157 8.09 -1.51 23.99
CA GLN A 157 9.47 -1.79 23.58
C GLN A 157 9.56 -2.76 22.41
N ILE A 158 8.79 -3.85 22.45
CA ILE A 158 8.74 -4.78 21.30
C ILE A 158 8.24 -4.07 20.05
N THR A 159 7.26 -3.19 20.18
CA THR A 159 6.74 -2.37 19.08
C THR A 159 7.82 -1.47 18.49
N LEU A 160 8.60 -0.79 19.32
CA LEU A 160 9.73 0.05 18.90
C LEU A 160 10.82 -0.74 18.18
N TYR A 161 11.26 -1.85 18.75
CA TYR A 161 12.23 -2.73 18.10
C TYR A 161 11.72 -3.29 16.77
N ALA A 162 10.44 -3.68 16.72
CA ALA A 162 9.81 -4.17 15.48
C ALA A 162 9.75 -3.10 14.39
N ALA A 163 9.41 -1.86 14.75
CA ALA A 163 9.39 -0.72 13.84
C ALA A 163 10.79 -0.38 13.30
N LEU A 164 11.82 -0.49 14.15
CA LEU A 164 13.22 -0.25 13.79
C LEU A 164 13.88 -1.43 13.05
N ASN A 165 13.16 -2.54 12.87
CA ASN A 165 13.71 -3.78 12.32
C ASN A 165 14.90 -4.35 13.14
N ASP A 166 14.91 -4.10 14.45
CA ASP A 166 15.95 -4.58 15.36
C ASP A 166 15.56 -5.93 15.98
N GLU A 167 15.76 -7.01 15.21
CA GLU A 167 15.48 -8.37 15.66
C GLU A 167 16.35 -8.80 16.83
N GLU A 168 17.60 -8.38 16.86
CA GLU A 168 18.53 -8.70 17.94
C GLU A 168 18.08 -8.06 19.25
N GLY A 169 17.68 -6.80 19.20
CA GLY A 169 17.08 -6.09 20.33
C GLY A 169 15.83 -6.80 20.86
N ILE A 170 14.94 -7.27 19.99
CA ILE A 170 13.76 -8.05 20.39
C ILE A 170 14.19 -9.34 21.10
N ARG A 171 15.10 -10.12 20.49
CA ARG A 171 15.56 -11.40 21.06
C ARG A 171 16.21 -11.20 22.42
N LYS A 172 17.13 -10.24 22.52
CA LYS A 172 17.83 -9.90 23.77
C LYS A 172 16.85 -9.48 24.86
N TRP A 173 15.90 -8.64 24.53
CA TRP A 173 14.93 -8.11 25.48
C TRP A 173 13.96 -9.19 25.96
N VAL A 174 13.42 -10.03 25.07
CA VAL A 174 12.55 -11.16 25.44
C VAL A 174 13.31 -12.19 26.30
N ASN A 175 14.59 -12.45 25.98
CA ASN A 175 15.39 -13.40 26.76
C ASN A 175 15.73 -12.88 28.16
N ASN A 176 15.90 -11.57 28.31
CA ASN A 176 16.21 -10.94 29.61
C ASN A 176 14.97 -10.76 30.49
N LYS A 177 13.75 -10.92 29.92
CA LYS A 177 12.52 -10.83 30.70
C LYS A 177 12.36 -12.06 31.57
N THR A 178 12.48 -11.87 32.89
CA THR A 178 12.20 -12.94 33.85
C THR A 178 10.71 -13.25 33.85
N ALA A 179 10.37 -14.50 33.72
CA ALA A 179 9.02 -14.99 33.87
C ALA A 179 8.97 -16.02 34.98
N GLU A 180 8.11 -15.81 35.96
CA GLU A 180 7.97 -16.65 37.14
C GLU A 180 7.24 -17.97 36.85
N SER A 181 6.49 -18.03 35.77
CA SER A 181 5.68 -19.20 35.39
C SER A 181 5.71 -19.48 33.90
N SER A 182 5.35 -20.73 33.53
CA SER A 182 5.09 -21.13 32.12
C SER A 182 3.95 -20.34 31.49
N GLU A 183 2.95 -19.96 32.29
CA GLU A 183 1.81 -19.17 31.83
C GLU A 183 2.25 -17.76 31.43
N GLU A 184 3.07 -17.11 32.25
CA GLU A 184 3.61 -15.80 31.96
C GLU A 184 4.52 -15.82 30.72
N LYS A 185 5.40 -16.84 30.58
CA LYS A 185 6.19 -17.04 29.36
C LYS A 185 5.33 -17.17 28.10
N LYS A 186 4.25 -17.91 28.20
CA LYS A 186 3.29 -18.08 27.09
C LYS A 186 2.70 -16.73 26.66
N GLU A 187 2.23 -15.92 27.64
CA GLU A 187 1.64 -14.60 27.33
C GLU A 187 2.67 -13.62 26.76
N ILE A 188 3.92 -13.63 27.25
CA ILE A 188 5.02 -12.86 26.67
C ILE A 188 5.21 -13.22 25.20
N TYR A 189 5.39 -14.52 24.89
CA TYR A 189 5.64 -14.96 23.52
C TYR A 189 4.43 -14.68 22.60
N HIS A 190 3.21 -14.87 23.10
CA HIS A 190 1.99 -14.57 22.35
C HIS A 190 1.88 -13.08 22.02
N THR A 191 2.14 -12.20 22.98
CA THR A 191 2.12 -10.74 22.79
C THR A 191 3.18 -10.29 21.79
N VAL A 192 4.43 -10.79 21.92
CA VAL A 192 5.50 -10.52 20.96
C VAL A 192 5.07 -10.93 19.54
N ALA A 193 4.52 -12.13 19.38
CA ALA A 193 4.07 -12.62 18.08
C ALA A 193 2.96 -11.76 17.47
N LYS A 194 1.99 -11.28 18.27
CA LYS A 194 0.93 -10.36 17.81
C LYS A 194 1.49 -9.03 17.33
N ILE A 195 2.39 -8.43 18.10
CA ILE A 195 3.02 -7.15 17.74
C ILE A 195 3.81 -7.30 16.45
N LEU A 196 4.68 -8.30 16.36
CA LEU A 196 5.49 -8.57 15.17
C LEU A 196 4.65 -8.83 13.92
N ARG A 197 3.51 -9.54 14.07
CA ARG A 197 2.54 -9.72 12.97
C ARG A 197 1.99 -8.37 12.51
N GLY A 198 1.66 -7.46 13.41
CA GLY A 198 1.19 -6.10 13.11
C GLY A 198 2.21 -5.28 12.30
N HIS A 199 3.50 -5.50 12.57
CA HIS A 199 4.61 -4.87 11.85
C HIS A 199 5.11 -5.68 10.63
N GLU A 200 4.33 -6.68 10.18
CA GLU A 200 4.65 -7.54 9.03
C GLU A 200 5.95 -8.34 9.15
N ARG A 201 6.49 -8.50 10.37
CA ARG A 201 7.66 -9.33 10.68
C ARG A 201 7.24 -10.79 10.86
N TYR A 202 6.65 -11.36 9.80
CA TYR A 202 5.93 -12.64 9.87
C TYR A 202 6.82 -13.82 10.29
N ARG A 203 8.10 -13.84 9.86
CA ARG A 203 9.05 -14.91 10.21
C ARG A 203 9.33 -14.94 11.70
N LEU A 204 9.72 -13.79 12.26
CA LEU A 204 10.01 -13.69 13.70
C LEU A 204 8.72 -13.84 14.53
N ALA A 205 7.57 -13.33 14.04
CA ALA A 205 6.28 -13.54 14.68
C ALA A 205 5.92 -15.03 14.77
N LEU A 206 6.19 -15.82 13.73
CA LEU A 206 5.95 -17.26 13.73
C LEU A 206 6.84 -17.99 14.74
N GLU A 207 8.10 -17.60 14.86
CA GLU A 207 9.01 -18.18 15.88
C GLU A 207 8.42 -18.05 17.28
N TYR A 208 8.00 -16.83 17.67
CA TYR A 208 7.42 -16.59 18.98
C TYR A 208 6.04 -17.21 19.15
N ALA A 209 5.19 -17.24 18.10
CA ALA A 209 3.91 -17.92 18.15
C ALA A 209 4.07 -19.42 18.37
N LEU A 210 5.10 -20.07 17.79
CA LEU A 210 5.42 -21.47 18.01
C LEU A 210 5.96 -21.73 19.42
N LYS A 211 6.78 -20.81 19.97
CA LYS A 211 7.21 -20.87 21.38
C LYS A 211 6.00 -20.80 22.32
N ALA A 212 5.08 -19.85 22.10
CA ALA A 212 3.83 -19.78 22.88
C ALA A 212 2.98 -21.06 22.74
N HIS A 213 2.86 -21.58 21.49
CA HIS A 213 2.13 -22.83 21.23
C HIS A 213 2.76 -24.05 21.91
N SER A 214 4.07 -24.13 22.04
CA SER A 214 4.74 -25.23 22.73
C SER A 214 4.37 -25.30 24.21
N LEU A 215 4.10 -24.14 24.85
CA LEU A 215 3.70 -24.05 26.25
C LEU A 215 2.20 -24.33 26.47
N ASP A 216 1.35 -23.99 25.49
CA ASP A 216 -0.09 -24.26 25.55
C ASP A 216 -0.64 -24.70 24.17
N LYS A 217 -0.60 -26.02 23.93
CA LYS A 217 -1.04 -26.62 22.68
C LYS A 217 -2.55 -26.58 22.48
N LYS A 218 -3.35 -26.29 23.53
CA LYS A 218 -4.82 -26.26 23.51
C LYS A 218 -5.38 -24.84 23.41
N ASN A 219 -4.57 -23.81 23.39
CA ASN A 219 -5.00 -22.43 23.25
C ASN A 219 -5.41 -22.13 21.78
N ALA A 220 -6.71 -22.09 21.53
CA ALA A 220 -7.26 -21.89 20.21
C ALA A 220 -6.85 -20.54 19.56
N THR A 221 -6.56 -19.50 20.36
CA THR A 221 -6.14 -18.18 19.86
C THR A 221 -4.71 -18.22 19.35
N ILE A 222 -3.82 -18.90 20.07
CA ILE A 222 -2.42 -19.09 19.65
C ILE A 222 -2.38 -19.97 18.40
N VAL A 223 -3.16 -21.08 18.38
CA VAL A 223 -3.27 -21.97 17.22
C VAL A 223 -3.73 -21.20 15.97
N ARG A 224 -4.72 -20.31 16.11
CA ARG A 224 -5.17 -19.41 15.04
C ARG A 224 -4.05 -18.49 14.54
N LEU A 225 -3.32 -17.84 15.47
CA LEU A 225 -2.21 -16.95 15.12
C LEU A 225 -1.13 -17.71 14.32
N VAL A 226 -0.77 -18.92 14.74
CA VAL A 226 0.21 -19.77 14.02
C VAL A 226 -0.28 -20.07 12.61
N SER A 227 -1.57 -20.43 12.45
CA SER A 227 -2.16 -20.67 11.13
C SER A 227 -2.08 -19.42 10.23
N GLU A 228 -2.42 -18.24 10.77
CA GLU A 228 -2.37 -16.98 10.04
C GLU A 228 -0.96 -16.64 9.58
N LEU A 229 0.04 -16.86 10.43
CA LEU A 229 1.44 -16.58 10.12
C LEU A 229 2.00 -17.53 9.06
N TYR A 230 1.67 -18.83 9.12
CA TYR A 230 2.02 -19.77 8.04
C TYR A 230 1.40 -19.35 6.70
N HIS A 231 0.14 -18.90 6.70
CA HIS A 231 -0.49 -18.40 5.47
C HIS A 231 0.20 -17.15 4.93
N LYS A 232 0.58 -16.20 5.81
CA LYS A 232 1.30 -14.98 5.41
C LYS A 232 2.66 -15.29 4.78
N LEU A 233 3.35 -16.31 5.30
CA LEU A 233 4.62 -16.83 4.78
C LEU A 233 4.46 -17.81 3.60
N GLY A 234 3.24 -18.03 3.12
CA GLY A 234 2.98 -18.86 1.95
C GLY A 234 2.95 -20.36 2.21
N ASN A 235 2.98 -20.84 3.47
CA ASN A 235 2.94 -22.26 3.80
C ASN A 235 1.48 -22.72 4.01
N THR A 236 0.79 -22.97 2.92
CA THR A 236 -0.67 -23.26 2.90
C THR A 236 -1.01 -24.56 3.62
N SER A 237 -0.24 -25.64 3.42
CA SER A 237 -0.48 -26.94 4.07
C SER A 237 -0.38 -26.85 5.59
N LYS A 238 0.65 -26.18 6.12
CA LYS A 238 0.79 -25.94 7.56
C LYS A 238 -0.33 -25.04 8.08
N SER A 239 -0.74 -24.02 7.34
CA SER A 239 -1.86 -23.17 7.71
C SER A 239 -3.16 -23.98 7.85
N ILE A 240 -3.48 -24.88 6.89
CA ILE A 240 -4.63 -25.79 6.96
C ILE A 240 -4.53 -26.70 8.18
N HIS A 241 -3.37 -27.31 8.42
CA HIS A 241 -3.15 -28.16 9.59
C HIS A 241 -3.51 -27.46 10.91
N TYR A 242 -3.08 -26.21 11.09
CA TYR A 242 -3.40 -25.44 12.30
C TYR A 242 -4.87 -24.97 12.34
N LEU A 243 -5.52 -24.72 11.19
CA LEU A 243 -6.97 -24.48 11.14
C LEU A 243 -7.77 -25.70 11.59
N ASP A 244 -7.38 -26.91 11.18
CA ASP A 244 -8.02 -28.16 11.62
C ASP A 244 -7.88 -28.37 13.13
N ARG A 245 -6.74 -27.95 13.71
CA ARG A 245 -6.55 -27.95 15.16
C ARG A 245 -7.42 -26.91 15.85
N GLU A 246 -7.48 -25.67 15.33
CA GLU A 246 -8.36 -24.63 15.87
C GLU A 246 -9.82 -25.09 15.85
N PHE A 247 -10.29 -25.70 14.75
CA PHE A 247 -11.64 -26.22 14.61
C PHE A 247 -12.01 -27.19 15.74
N LYS A 248 -11.10 -28.12 16.09
CA LYS A 248 -11.30 -29.08 17.17
C LYS A 248 -11.37 -28.43 18.55
N LEU A 249 -10.71 -27.30 18.75
CA LEU A 249 -10.63 -26.59 20.03
C LEU A 249 -11.79 -25.63 20.25
N ARG A 250 -12.47 -25.18 19.19
CA ARG A 250 -13.57 -24.22 19.28
C ARG A 250 -14.91 -24.91 19.56
N LYS A 251 -15.70 -24.31 20.46
CA LYS A 251 -17.05 -24.78 20.80
C LYS A 251 -18.13 -24.10 19.95
N SER A 252 -17.92 -22.82 19.57
CA SER A 252 -18.91 -22.01 18.82
C SER A 252 -19.03 -22.49 17.37
N GLU A 253 -20.24 -22.87 16.96
CA GLU A 253 -20.53 -23.28 15.57
C GLU A 253 -20.34 -22.14 14.57
N ALA A 254 -20.61 -20.88 14.97
CA ALA A 254 -20.36 -19.71 14.13
C ALA A 254 -18.86 -19.56 13.80
N ILE A 255 -17.99 -19.74 14.80
CA ILE A 255 -16.53 -19.71 14.61
C ILE A 255 -16.08 -20.91 13.77
N LYS A 256 -16.58 -22.10 14.03
CA LYS A 256 -16.28 -23.29 13.22
C LYS A 256 -16.65 -23.08 11.75
N LYS A 257 -17.80 -22.46 11.46
CA LYS A 257 -18.21 -22.13 10.09
C LYS A 257 -17.24 -21.15 9.42
N GLN A 258 -16.72 -20.17 10.15
CA GLN A 258 -15.68 -19.26 9.64
C GLN A 258 -14.36 -20.00 9.35
N ILE A 259 -13.94 -20.89 10.25
CA ILE A 259 -12.73 -21.71 10.06
C ILE A 259 -12.88 -22.57 8.80
N MET A 260 -14.03 -23.22 8.61
CA MET A 260 -14.28 -24.07 7.43
C MET A 260 -14.25 -23.27 6.12
N ARG A 261 -14.81 -22.04 6.11
CA ARG A 261 -14.70 -21.14 4.93
C ARG A 261 -13.24 -20.80 4.62
N LYS A 262 -12.46 -20.43 5.65
CA LYS A 262 -11.03 -20.12 5.47
C LYS A 262 -10.25 -21.35 5.00
N ARG A 263 -10.55 -22.52 5.59
CA ARG A 263 -9.96 -23.80 5.19
C ARG A 263 -10.26 -24.12 3.71
N ARG A 264 -11.53 -24.02 3.28
CA ARG A 264 -11.92 -24.23 1.88
C ARG A 264 -11.21 -23.28 0.91
N PHE A 265 -11.05 -22.02 1.31
CA PHE A 265 -10.27 -21.04 0.53
C PHE A 265 -8.82 -21.51 0.33
N LEU A 266 -8.15 -21.94 1.40
CA LEU A 266 -6.76 -22.43 1.32
C LEU A 266 -6.64 -23.77 0.58
N GLU A 267 -7.64 -24.62 0.66
CA GLU A 267 -7.67 -25.89 -0.10
C GLU A 267 -7.71 -25.64 -1.61
N GLY A 268 -8.41 -24.59 -2.05
CA GLY A 268 -8.40 -24.19 -3.45
C GLY A 268 -6.98 -23.90 -3.95
N GLU A 269 -6.20 -23.15 -3.17
CA GLU A 269 -4.79 -22.90 -3.47
C GLU A 269 -3.96 -24.19 -3.44
N TYR A 270 -4.14 -25.03 -2.43
CA TYR A 270 -3.36 -26.25 -2.23
C TYR A 270 -3.59 -27.32 -3.31
N LYS A 271 -4.80 -27.40 -3.85
CA LYS A 271 -5.09 -28.27 -5.01
C LYS A 271 -4.21 -27.96 -6.21
N PHE A 272 -4.00 -26.67 -6.49
CA PHE A 272 -3.11 -26.24 -7.57
C PHE A 272 -1.64 -26.52 -7.26
N TYR A 273 -1.22 -26.31 -6.03
CA TYR A 273 0.13 -26.69 -5.61
C TYR A 273 0.41 -28.20 -5.88
N GLN A 274 -0.60 -29.06 -5.72
CA GLN A 274 -0.52 -30.46 -6.09
C GLN A 274 -0.67 -30.71 -7.60
N LYS A 275 -0.59 -29.67 -8.44
CA LYS A 275 -0.76 -29.74 -9.90
C LYS A 275 -2.11 -30.34 -10.34
N ARG A 276 -3.15 -30.18 -9.55
CA ARG A 276 -4.50 -30.65 -9.86
C ARG A 276 -5.32 -29.56 -10.54
N LEU A 277 -5.02 -29.30 -11.80
CA LEU A 277 -5.85 -28.47 -12.68
C LEU A 277 -7.08 -29.26 -13.14
N ARG A 278 -8.15 -28.53 -13.52
CA ARG A 278 -9.24 -29.14 -14.31
C ARG A 278 -8.61 -29.84 -15.50
N PRO A 279 -9.03 -31.08 -15.85
CA PRO A 279 -8.45 -31.79 -16.97
C PRO A 279 -8.62 -31.04 -18.28
N PHE A 280 -7.56 -30.36 -18.72
CA PHE A 280 -7.54 -29.59 -19.96
C PHE A 280 -7.72 -30.51 -21.19
N GLU A 281 -7.30 -31.78 -21.06
CA GLU A 281 -7.37 -32.82 -22.08
C GLU A 281 -8.83 -33.19 -22.43
N ASN A 282 -9.76 -33.02 -21.51
CA ASN A 282 -11.17 -33.36 -21.67
C ASN A 282 -12.03 -32.23 -22.24
N VAL A 283 -11.41 -31.13 -22.74
CA VAL A 283 -12.14 -30.06 -23.39
C VAL A 283 -12.46 -30.50 -24.83
N CYS A 284 -13.74 -30.77 -25.10
CA CYS A 284 -14.19 -31.06 -26.46
C CYS A 284 -14.19 -29.80 -27.32
N SER A 285 -13.65 -29.88 -28.53
CA SER A 285 -13.69 -28.76 -29.49
C SER A 285 -15.10 -28.57 -30.07
N ASP A 286 -15.45 -27.34 -30.32
CA ASP A 286 -16.61 -26.92 -31.10
C ASP A 286 -16.14 -26.28 -32.39
N ASP A 287 -15.98 -27.07 -33.43
CA ASP A 287 -15.47 -26.64 -34.75
C ASP A 287 -16.48 -25.80 -35.55
N SER A 288 -17.71 -25.63 -35.02
CA SER A 288 -18.72 -24.77 -35.63
C SER A 288 -18.52 -23.29 -35.34
N TYR A 289 -17.66 -22.94 -34.34
CA TYR A 289 -17.39 -21.58 -33.99
C TYR A 289 -16.69 -20.79 -35.07
N LYS A 290 -17.19 -19.58 -35.33
CA LYS A 290 -16.58 -18.64 -36.28
C LYS A 290 -16.43 -17.26 -35.63
N GLY A 291 -15.19 -16.87 -35.41
CA GLY A 291 -14.85 -15.53 -34.93
C GLY A 291 -15.04 -14.45 -36.03
N ILE A 292 -15.25 -13.24 -35.60
CA ILE A 292 -15.24 -12.06 -36.49
C ILE A 292 -13.78 -11.74 -36.83
N GLU A 293 -13.47 -11.66 -38.12
CA GLU A 293 -12.12 -11.39 -38.62
C GLU A 293 -11.53 -10.14 -37.97
N LYS A 294 -10.26 -10.21 -37.60
CA LYS A 294 -9.49 -9.15 -36.91
C LYS A 294 -10.06 -8.71 -35.56
N ARG A 295 -11.06 -9.40 -35.01
CA ARG A 295 -11.55 -9.12 -33.66
C ARG A 295 -10.68 -9.80 -32.60
N VAL A 296 -9.99 -8.99 -31.79
CA VAL A 296 -9.15 -9.47 -30.69
C VAL A 296 -9.79 -9.13 -29.36
N LEU A 297 -10.09 -10.15 -28.55
CA LEU A 297 -10.60 -9.97 -27.19
C LEU A 297 -9.45 -9.97 -26.20
N HIS A 298 -9.13 -8.78 -25.67
CA HIS A 298 -8.18 -8.64 -24.59
C HIS A 298 -8.83 -8.90 -23.24
N LEU A 299 -8.20 -9.71 -22.39
CA LEU A 299 -8.67 -9.99 -21.04
C LEU A 299 -7.77 -9.28 -20.02
N HIS A 300 -8.33 -8.36 -19.27
CA HIS A 300 -7.59 -7.56 -18.31
C HIS A 300 -8.00 -7.87 -16.88
N HIS A 301 -7.00 -7.97 -15.96
CA HIS A 301 -7.28 -8.11 -14.54
C HIS A 301 -7.92 -6.85 -13.93
N ASN A 302 -7.44 -5.70 -14.36
CA ASN A 302 -8.00 -4.38 -14.05
C ASN A 302 -7.84 -3.44 -15.25
N SER A 303 -8.60 -2.35 -15.30
CA SER A 303 -8.55 -1.40 -16.41
C SER A 303 -8.99 0.00 -15.98
N VAL A 304 -8.73 1.00 -16.86
CA VAL A 304 -9.32 2.33 -16.75
C VAL A 304 -10.85 2.26 -16.80
N PRO A 305 -11.59 3.21 -16.23
CA PRO A 305 -11.12 4.35 -15.44
C PRO A 305 -10.86 4.00 -13.95
N TYR A 306 -11.21 2.78 -13.52
CA TYR A 306 -11.21 2.37 -12.10
C TYR A 306 -9.82 2.02 -11.55
N ALA A 307 -8.83 1.82 -12.43
CA ALA A 307 -7.42 1.63 -12.10
C ALA A 307 -6.54 2.56 -12.94
N GLY A 308 -5.55 3.21 -12.30
CA GLY A 308 -4.59 4.13 -12.93
C GLY A 308 -3.14 3.66 -12.88
N GLY A 309 -2.89 2.42 -12.46
CA GLY A 309 -1.52 1.87 -12.42
C GLY A 309 -1.00 1.47 -13.80
N GLY A 310 0.31 1.23 -13.90
CA GLY A 310 1.01 0.92 -15.16
C GLY A 310 0.36 -0.21 -15.98
N TYR A 311 -0.16 -1.23 -15.32
CA TYR A 311 -0.89 -2.32 -15.97
C TYR A 311 -2.12 -1.83 -16.77
N ALA A 312 -2.97 -1.00 -16.16
CA ALA A 312 -4.18 -0.48 -16.78
C ALA A 312 -3.85 0.55 -17.88
N ILE A 313 -2.85 1.40 -17.64
CA ILE A 313 -2.38 2.41 -18.60
C ILE A 313 -1.78 1.75 -19.84
N ARG A 314 -0.94 0.72 -19.69
CA ARG A 314 -0.44 -0.08 -20.82
C ARG A 314 -1.60 -0.67 -21.62
N GLY A 315 -2.58 -1.28 -20.96
CA GLY A 315 -3.76 -1.82 -21.61
C GLY A 315 -4.52 -0.77 -22.45
N LYS A 316 -4.76 0.41 -21.87
CA LYS A 316 -5.41 1.54 -22.56
C LYS A 316 -4.70 1.89 -23.87
N TYR A 317 -3.39 2.10 -23.81
CA TYR A 317 -2.65 2.54 -25.00
C TYR A 317 -2.52 1.45 -26.06
N ILE A 318 -2.35 0.18 -25.68
CA ILE A 318 -2.36 -0.94 -26.63
C ILE A 318 -3.70 -0.98 -27.39
N ILE A 319 -4.82 -0.96 -26.68
CA ILE A 319 -6.15 -1.03 -27.32
C ILE A 319 -6.40 0.17 -28.25
N LYS A 320 -6.10 1.39 -27.76
CA LYS A 320 -6.25 2.60 -28.57
C LYS A 320 -5.49 2.50 -29.90
N ASN A 321 -4.19 2.17 -29.83
CA ASN A 321 -3.33 2.11 -31.01
C ASN A 321 -3.66 0.91 -31.92
N LEU A 322 -4.05 -0.26 -31.40
CA LEU A 322 -4.51 -1.38 -32.21
C LEU A 322 -5.74 -1.00 -33.04
N ARG A 323 -6.69 -0.28 -32.45
CA ARG A 323 -7.87 0.20 -33.16
C ARG A 323 -7.53 1.22 -34.25
N GLU A 324 -6.61 2.14 -33.99
CA GLU A 324 -6.06 3.06 -34.98
C GLU A 324 -5.35 2.32 -36.12
N LEU A 325 -4.80 1.14 -35.89
CA LEU A 325 -4.18 0.26 -36.89
C LEU A 325 -5.18 -0.67 -37.61
N GLY A 326 -6.49 -0.53 -37.36
CA GLY A 326 -7.53 -1.31 -38.01
C GLY A 326 -7.85 -2.67 -37.40
N VAL A 327 -7.37 -2.96 -36.21
CA VAL A 327 -7.76 -4.15 -35.45
C VAL A 327 -9.04 -3.84 -34.65
N ASP A 328 -10.03 -4.72 -34.71
CA ASP A 328 -11.20 -4.62 -33.85
C ASP A 328 -10.89 -5.12 -32.43
N ALA A 329 -10.03 -4.35 -31.74
CA ALA A 329 -9.60 -4.65 -30.37
C ALA A 329 -10.69 -4.25 -29.37
N ILE A 330 -11.17 -5.23 -28.61
CA ILE A 330 -12.17 -5.07 -27.54
C ILE A 330 -11.60 -5.62 -26.24
N VAL A 331 -12.09 -5.16 -25.09
CA VAL A 331 -11.61 -5.57 -23.77
C VAL A 331 -12.72 -6.22 -22.99
N ALA A 332 -12.41 -7.33 -22.30
CA ALA A 332 -13.21 -7.80 -21.18
C ALA A 332 -12.34 -7.81 -19.90
N THR A 333 -12.95 -7.51 -18.76
CA THR A 333 -12.24 -7.58 -17.49
C THR A 333 -12.56 -8.88 -16.77
N ARG A 334 -11.65 -9.32 -15.88
CA ARG A 334 -11.93 -10.47 -15.02
C ARG A 334 -13.31 -10.37 -14.38
N PRO A 335 -13.98 -11.50 -14.12
CA PRO A 335 -15.27 -11.49 -13.45
C PRO A 335 -15.27 -10.75 -12.10
N GLY A 336 -16.33 -9.96 -11.89
CA GLY A 336 -16.52 -9.16 -10.69
C GLY A 336 -15.87 -7.79 -10.69
N TYR A 337 -14.94 -7.47 -11.60
CA TYR A 337 -14.31 -6.15 -11.65
C TYR A 337 -15.15 -5.15 -12.46
N PRO A 338 -15.36 -3.91 -12.01
CA PRO A 338 -14.90 -3.27 -10.76
C PRO A 338 -15.86 -3.43 -9.56
N PHE A 339 -16.96 -4.16 -9.70
CA PHE A 339 -18.03 -4.30 -8.72
C PHE A 339 -17.54 -4.85 -7.36
N ASP A 340 -16.60 -5.79 -7.39
CA ASP A 340 -15.99 -6.38 -6.19
C ASP A 340 -15.08 -5.40 -5.41
N LEU A 341 -14.83 -4.22 -5.97
CA LEU A 341 -14.09 -3.11 -5.32
C LEU A 341 -15.03 -1.99 -4.82
N GLY A 342 -16.37 -2.14 -4.99
CA GLY A 342 -17.32 -1.09 -4.65
C GLY A 342 -17.21 0.17 -5.54
N LYS A 343 -16.71 0.03 -6.78
CA LYS A 343 -16.45 1.13 -7.71
C LYS A 343 -17.37 1.10 -8.94
N SER A 344 -18.63 0.74 -8.76
CA SER A 344 -19.58 0.51 -9.86
C SER A 344 -20.69 1.57 -10.01
N GLU A 345 -20.59 2.69 -9.30
CA GLU A 345 -21.63 3.73 -9.26
C GLU A 345 -22.05 4.28 -10.64
N LYS A 346 -21.19 4.13 -11.66
CA LYS A 346 -21.41 4.60 -13.03
C LYS A 346 -21.87 3.50 -14.00
N LEU A 347 -22.01 2.28 -13.53
CA LEU A 347 -22.40 1.14 -14.36
C LEU A 347 -23.83 0.71 -14.05
N GLU A 348 -24.65 0.61 -15.07
CA GLU A 348 -25.99 0.05 -14.94
C GLU A 348 -25.91 -1.42 -14.58
N SER A 349 -26.57 -1.80 -13.51
CA SER A 349 -26.62 -3.17 -13.01
C SER A 349 -27.93 -3.82 -13.52
N ASP A 350 -27.82 -4.60 -14.58
CA ASP A 350 -28.95 -5.31 -15.20
C ASP A 350 -28.94 -6.83 -14.99
N ASN A 351 -28.08 -7.32 -14.07
CA ASN A 351 -27.81 -8.74 -13.84
C ASN A 351 -27.25 -9.50 -15.06
N SER A 352 -26.85 -8.81 -16.11
CA SER A 352 -26.22 -9.44 -17.27
C SER A 352 -24.83 -9.99 -16.93
N ILE A 353 -24.41 -11.02 -17.65
CA ILE A 353 -23.08 -11.59 -17.54
C ILE A 353 -22.04 -10.64 -18.15
N LEU A 354 -22.45 -9.83 -19.10
CA LEU A 354 -21.63 -8.95 -19.92
C LEU A 354 -22.18 -7.53 -19.86
N VAL A 355 -21.59 -6.67 -19.07
CA VAL A 355 -21.98 -5.25 -18.97
C VAL A 355 -21.05 -4.39 -19.81
N LYS A 356 -21.58 -3.69 -20.80
CA LYS A 356 -20.80 -2.75 -21.60
C LYS A 356 -20.54 -1.48 -20.83
N ASP A 357 -19.27 -1.13 -20.68
CA ASP A 357 -18.83 0.09 -20.01
C ASP A 357 -18.53 1.18 -21.04
N THR A 358 -19.28 2.27 -20.99
CA THR A 358 -19.17 3.42 -21.90
C THR A 358 -18.38 4.59 -21.34
N SER A 359 -17.73 4.39 -20.19
CA SER A 359 -16.95 5.45 -19.51
C SER A 359 -15.60 5.76 -20.16
N VAL A 360 -15.21 5.01 -21.17
CA VAL A 360 -14.00 5.16 -21.98
C VAL A 360 -14.32 5.12 -23.48
N ASP A 361 -13.42 5.60 -24.30
CA ASP A 361 -13.54 5.80 -25.74
C ASP A 361 -13.35 4.53 -26.60
N PHE A 362 -13.26 3.36 -26.00
CA PHE A 362 -13.16 2.06 -26.66
C PHE A 362 -14.01 1.00 -25.95
N PRO A 363 -14.41 -0.10 -26.65
CA PRO A 363 -15.29 -1.09 -26.06
C PRO A 363 -14.65 -1.84 -24.89
N ILE A 364 -15.20 -1.66 -23.69
CA ILE A 364 -14.89 -2.49 -22.52
C ILE A 364 -16.15 -3.20 -22.04
N TYR A 365 -16.01 -4.47 -21.73
CA TYR A 365 -17.04 -5.31 -21.17
C TYR A 365 -16.64 -5.78 -19.75
N ARG A 366 -17.56 -5.65 -18.80
CA ARG A 366 -17.40 -6.09 -17.42
C ARG A 366 -18.05 -7.44 -17.25
N LEU A 367 -17.24 -8.49 -16.99
CA LEU A 367 -17.74 -9.85 -16.86
C LEU A 367 -18.28 -10.13 -15.47
N GLY A 368 -19.37 -10.90 -15.37
CA GLY A 368 -19.84 -11.56 -14.15
C GLY A 368 -19.91 -10.63 -12.93
N GLN A 369 -20.71 -9.58 -12.96
CA GLN A 369 -20.77 -8.53 -11.95
C GLN A 369 -20.99 -9.03 -10.51
N ASN A 370 -21.65 -10.19 -10.35
CA ASN A 370 -21.93 -10.78 -9.03
C ASN A 370 -20.81 -11.68 -8.50
N LEU A 371 -19.76 -11.93 -9.29
CA LEU A 371 -18.64 -12.77 -8.89
C LEU A 371 -17.63 -11.98 -8.03
N ARG A 372 -16.89 -12.71 -7.20
CA ARG A 372 -15.89 -12.14 -6.29
C ARG A 372 -14.63 -12.97 -6.34
N TRP A 373 -13.50 -12.39 -6.75
CA TRP A 373 -12.25 -13.14 -6.71
C TRP A 373 -11.63 -13.18 -5.31
N LYS A 374 -11.77 -12.12 -4.52
CA LYS A 374 -11.32 -12.09 -3.14
C LYS A 374 -12.25 -12.91 -2.25
N GLY A 375 -11.70 -13.94 -1.61
CA GLY A 375 -12.44 -14.82 -0.71
C GLY A 375 -13.10 -16.03 -1.38
N THR A 376 -13.13 -16.09 -2.71
CA THR A 376 -13.51 -17.30 -3.46
C THR A 376 -12.28 -18.21 -3.59
N PRO A 377 -12.39 -19.53 -3.35
CA PRO A 377 -11.32 -20.48 -3.64
C PRO A 377 -10.84 -20.37 -5.09
N VAL A 378 -9.53 -20.46 -5.30
CA VAL A 378 -8.92 -20.24 -6.62
C VAL A 378 -9.48 -21.17 -7.69
N ASP A 379 -9.69 -22.45 -7.33
CA ASP A 379 -10.27 -23.46 -8.22
C ASP A 379 -11.71 -23.10 -8.62
N GLU A 380 -12.54 -22.70 -7.68
CA GLU A 380 -13.93 -22.27 -7.95
C GLU A 380 -13.97 -20.98 -8.79
N TYR A 381 -13.07 -20.03 -8.52
CA TYR A 381 -13.05 -18.79 -9.28
C TYR A 381 -12.62 -18.99 -10.73
N ILE A 382 -11.63 -19.87 -10.98
CA ILE A 382 -11.22 -20.21 -12.34
C ILE A 382 -12.37 -20.91 -13.10
N ASP A 383 -13.06 -21.87 -12.47
CA ASP A 383 -14.22 -22.53 -13.09
C ASP A 383 -15.33 -21.52 -13.45
N GLN A 384 -15.67 -20.64 -12.51
CA GLN A 384 -16.66 -19.57 -12.76
C GLN A 384 -16.21 -18.60 -13.87
N TYR A 385 -14.90 -18.32 -13.94
CA TYR A 385 -14.34 -17.46 -15.00
C TYR A 385 -14.46 -18.13 -16.36
N VAL A 386 -14.14 -19.42 -16.47
CA VAL A 386 -14.29 -20.19 -17.70
C VAL A 386 -15.74 -20.13 -18.19
N ASP A 387 -16.71 -20.39 -17.29
CA ASP A 387 -18.13 -20.42 -17.63
C ASP A 387 -18.68 -19.06 -18.12
N VAL A 388 -18.21 -17.96 -17.51
CA VAL A 388 -18.60 -16.61 -17.89
C VAL A 388 -17.92 -16.18 -19.20
N LEU A 389 -16.64 -16.53 -19.36
CA LEU A 389 -15.87 -16.21 -20.56
C LEU A 389 -16.38 -17.00 -21.77
N ASP A 390 -16.78 -18.24 -21.58
CA ASP A 390 -17.39 -19.08 -22.62
C ASP A 390 -18.61 -18.38 -23.25
N LYS A 391 -19.53 -17.88 -22.42
CA LYS A 391 -20.69 -17.12 -22.88
C LYS A 391 -20.32 -15.81 -23.56
N ALA A 392 -19.33 -15.09 -23.00
CA ALA A 392 -18.85 -13.83 -23.57
C ALA A 392 -18.21 -14.04 -24.95
N VAL A 393 -17.48 -15.13 -25.16
CA VAL A 393 -16.87 -15.47 -26.45
C VAL A 393 -17.93 -15.78 -27.50
N LEU A 394 -18.98 -16.50 -27.15
CA LEU A 394 -20.10 -16.77 -28.07
C LEU A 394 -20.83 -15.48 -28.50
N GLU A 395 -20.96 -14.51 -27.59
CA GLU A 395 -21.62 -13.23 -27.88
C GLU A 395 -20.69 -12.28 -28.66
N LEU A 396 -19.45 -12.12 -28.22
CA LEU A 396 -18.48 -11.18 -28.79
C LEU A 396 -17.77 -11.70 -30.04
N LYS A 397 -17.72 -13.01 -30.24
CA LYS A 397 -17.14 -13.71 -31.40
C LYS A 397 -15.71 -13.24 -31.76
N PRO A 398 -14.74 -13.27 -30.85
CA PRO A 398 -13.36 -12.94 -31.17
C PRO A 398 -12.71 -14.00 -32.07
N SER A 399 -11.80 -13.56 -32.97
CA SER A 399 -10.92 -14.46 -33.72
C SER A 399 -9.58 -14.73 -33.03
N ILE A 400 -9.23 -13.94 -31.99
CA ILE A 400 -8.04 -14.09 -31.16
C ILE A 400 -8.41 -13.77 -29.71
N LEU A 401 -7.91 -14.56 -28.76
CA LEU A 401 -7.90 -14.24 -27.33
C LEU A 401 -6.53 -13.72 -26.91
N HIS A 402 -6.52 -12.57 -26.22
CA HIS A 402 -5.28 -11.94 -25.74
C HIS A 402 -5.38 -11.58 -24.23
N PRO A 403 -5.30 -12.56 -23.34
CA PRO A 403 -5.21 -12.30 -21.91
C PRO A 403 -3.88 -11.66 -21.51
N ALA A 404 -3.97 -10.61 -20.67
CA ALA A 404 -2.82 -10.06 -19.97
C ALA A 404 -2.76 -10.64 -18.55
N SER A 405 -1.52 -10.88 -18.06
CA SER A 405 -1.30 -11.49 -16.75
C SER A 405 -2.24 -10.88 -15.67
N ASN A 406 -2.71 -11.65 -14.73
CA ASN A 406 -2.10 -12.87 -14.22
C ASN A 406 -2.73 -14.15 -14.78
N PHE A 407 -2.26 -15.29 -14.26
CA PHE A 407 -2.68 -16.63 -14.62
C PHE A 407 -4.20 -16.87 -14.63
N PHE A 408 -5.01 -16.16 -13.85
CA PHE A 408 -6.47 -16.29 -13.89
C PHE A 408 -7.02 -16.02 -15.29
N ASN A 409 -6.54 -14.91 -15.92
CA ASN A 409 -6.93 -14.56 -17.28
C ASN A 409 -6.39 -15.60 -18.29
N GLY A 410 -5.11 -15.96 -18.13
CA GLY A 410 -4.44 -16.89 -19.04
C GLY A 410 -5.05 -18.28 -19.05
N ILE A 411 -5.27 -18.88 -17.86
CA ILE A 411 -5.83 -20.23 -17.73
C ILE A 411 -7.30 -20.26 -18.22
N ALA A 412 -8.13 -19.30 -17.79
CA ALA A 412 -9.52 -19.25 -18.23
C ALA A 412 -9.62 -19.09 -19.77
N ALA A 413 -8.78 -18.20 -20.33
CA ALA A 413 -8.71 -18.04 -21.78
C ALA A 413 -8.25 -19.30 -22.50
N ALA A 414 -7.28 -20.05 -21.97
CA ALA A 414 -6.78 -21.26 -22.57
C ALA A 414 -7.85 -22.37 -22.67
N TYR A 415 -8.70 -22.52 -21.65
CA TYR A 415 -9.82 -23.47 -21.71
C TYR A 415 -10.82 -23.10 -22.82
N VAL A 416 -11.17 -21.83 -22.93
CA VAL A 416 -12.13 -21.35 -23.93
C VAL A 416 -11.50 -21.32 -25.34
N ALA A 417 -10.23 -20.94 -25.44
CA ALA A 417 -9.45 -21.01 -26.67
C ALA A 417 -9.44 -22.42 -27.26
N LYS A 418 -9.12 -23.43 -26.43
CA LYS A 418 -9.13 -24.82 -26.86
C LYS A 418 -10.52 -25.28 -27.29
N LYS A 419 -11.59 -24.90 -26.58
CA LYS A 419 -12.97 -25.28 -26.91
C LYS A 419 -13.39 -24.80 -28.30
N TYR A 420 -13.01 -23.58 -28.67
CA TYR A 420 -13.43 -22.95 -29.93
C TYR A 420 -12.34 -22.87 -30.98
N ASN A 421 -11.22 -23.50 -30.75
CA ASN A 421 -10.04 -23.46 -31.61
C ASN A 421 -9.62 -22.01 -31.97
N ILE A 422 -9.59 -21.13 -30.94
CA ILE A 422 -9.23 -19.72 -31.08
C ILE A 422 -7.76 -19.54 -30.74
N PRO A 423 -6.93 -18.91 -31.59
CA PRO A 423 -5.54 -18.54 -31.27
C PRO A 423 -5.42 -17.74 -29.97
N LEU A 424 -4.41 -18.05 -29.15
CA LEU A 424 -4.21 -17.50 -27.81
C LEU A 424 -2.85 -16.82 -27.66
N VAL A 425 -2.84 -15.52 -27.39
CA VAL A 425 -1.64 -14.74 -27.01
C VAL A 425 -1.69 -14.45 -25.52
N TYR A 426 -0.67 -14.84 -24.76
CA TYR A 426 -0.60 -14.49 -23.35
C TYR A 426 0.43 -13.40 -23.07
N GLU A 427 0.01 -12.26 -22.52
CA GLU A 427 0.89 -11.12 -22.25
C GLU A 427 1.31 -11.05 -20.77
N VAL A 428 2.58 -11.36 -20.49
CA VAL A 428 3.18 -11.32 -19.14
C VAL A 428 3.69 -9.92 -18.84
N ARG A 429 2.96 -9.18 -18.00
CA ARG A 429 3.30 -7.81 -17.57
C ARG A 429 4.04 -7.74 -16.25
N GLY A 430 4.21 -8.86 -15.57
CA GLY A 430 4.88 -9.03 -14.30
C GLY A 430 4.51 -10.35 -13.65
N LEU A 431 5.24 -10.74 -12.63
CA LEU A 431 5.11 -12.02 -11.92
C LEU A 431 4.77 -11.76 -10.45
N TRP A 432 3.57 -12.17 -10.03
CA TRP A 432 3.07 -11.87 -8.69
C TRP A 432 3.87 -12.53 -7.58
N GLU A 433 4.34 -13.75 -7.81
CA GLU A 433 5.17 -14.48 -6.85
C GLU A 433 6.49 -13.76 -6.58
N LEU A 434 7.15 -13.22 -7.61
CA LEU A 434 8.38 -12.45 -7.45
C LEU A 434 8.13 -11.10 -6.78
N THR A 435 7.04 -10.43 -7.13
CA THR A 435 6.63 -9.18 -6.45
C THR A 435 6.38 -9.45 -4.96
N ARG A 436 5.71 -10.56 -4.64
CA ARG A 436 5.43 -10.91 -3.25
C ARG A 436 6.69 -11.33 -2.49
N ALA A 437 7.58 -12.08 -3.12
CA ALA A 437 8.87 -12.47 -2.56
C ALA A 437 9.75 -11.25 -2.26
N SER A 438 9.74 -10.24 -3.14
CA SER A 438 10.45 -8.97 -2.90
C SER A 438 9.93 -8.18 -1.69
N LEU A 439 8.65 -8.35 -1.34
CA LEU A 439 7.99 -7.63 -0.23
C LEU A 439 7.90 -8.43 1.08
N THR A 440 8.14 -9.74 1.05
CA THR A 440 7.92 -10.62 2.21
C THR A 440 9.10 -11.56 2.39
N GLU A 441 9.90 -11.31 3.40
CA GLU A 441 11.05 -12.16 3.75
C GLU A 441 10.61 -13.61 3.99
N GLY A 442 11.31 -14.56 3.37
CA GLY A 442 11.04 -16.00 3.48
C GLY A 442 9.81 -16.49 2.72
N TYR A 443 9.26 -15.66 1.80
CA TYR A 443 8.15 -16.08 0.93
C TYR A 443 8.62 -16.88 -0.27
N GLU A 444 9.81 -16.59 -0.79
CA GLU A 444 10.43 -17.33 -1.89
C GLU A 444 10.61 -18.81 -1.52
N GLY A 445 10.30 -19.71 -2.44
CA GLY A 445 10.32 -21.16 -2.21
C GLY A 445 9.19 -21.69 -1.30
N SER A 446 8.26 -20.84 -0.87
CA SER A 446 7.08 -21.31 -0.15
C SER A 446 6.10 -22.04 -1.09
N GLU A 447 5.21 -22.87 -0.51
CA GLU A 447 4.18 -23.57 -1.29
C GLU A 447 3.35 -22.62 -2.16
N ARG A 448 3.04 -21.40 -1.64
CA ARG A 448 2.26 -20.41 -2.36
C ARG A 448 3.05 -19.73 -3.46
N TYR A 449 4.33 -19.49 -3.26
CA TYR A 449 5.25 -19.03 -4.31
C TYR A 449 5.29 -20.03 -5.46
N GLU A 450 5.52 -21.31 -5.14
CA GLU A 450 5.64 -22.38 -6.13
C GLU A 450 4.33 -22.63 -6.89
N TYR A 451 3.17 -22.59 -6.22
CA TYR A 451 1.91 -22.77 -6.93
C TYR A 451 1.60 -21.59 -7.87
N MET A 452 1.89 -20.34 -7.45
CA MET A 452 1.70 -19.18 -8.33
C MET A 452 2.62 -19.24 -9.53
N LYS A 453 3.89 -19.61 -9.32
CA LYS A 453 4.86 -19.83 -10.38
C LYS A 453 4.39 -20.93 -11.34
N PHE A 454 3.89 -22.04 -10.82
CA PHE A 454 3.31 -23.14 -11.61
C PHE A 454 2.12 -22.66 -12.46
N LEU A 455 1.16 -21.94 -11.88
CA LEU A 455 -0.02 -21.48 -12.62
C LEU A 455 0.33 -20.44 -13.71
N GLU A 456 1.24 -19.52 -13.40
CA GLU A 456 1.70 -18.54 -14.38
C GLU A 456 2.46 -19.20 -15.53
N THR A 457 3.32 -20.20 -15.22
CA THR A 457 4.02 -21.00 -16.21
C THR A 457 3.05 -21.79 -17.07
N THR A 458 2.07 -22.44 -16.46
CA THR A 458 1.00 -23.17 -17.19
C THR A 458 0.24 -22.26 -18.15
N ALA A 459 -0.09 -21.03 -17.76
CA ALA A 459 -0.73 -20.08 -18.67
C ALA A 459 0.13 -19.76 -19.90
N MET A 460 1.46 -19.66 -19.72
CA MET A 460 2.41 -19.45 -20.81
C MET A 460 2.55 -20.69 -21.72
N GLU A 461 2.59 -21.89 -21.11
CA GLU A 461 2.67 -23.16 -21.85
C GLU A 461 1.48 -23.38 -22.78
N LEU A 462 0.28 -23.04 -22.27
CA LEU A 462 -0.99 -23.24 -22.97
C LEU A 462 -1.26 -22.19 -24.07
N ALA A 463 -0.56 -21.05 -24.06
CA ALA A 463 -0.72 -20.04 -25.10
C ALA A 463 0.03 -20.43 -26.38
N ASP A 464 -0.44 -20.00 -27.54
CA ASP A 464 0.27 -20.17 -28.82
C ASP A 464 1.47 -19.23 -28.93
N HIS A 465 1.35 -18.03 -28.35
CA HIS A 465 2.41 -17.04 -28.28
C HIS A 465 2.44 -16.32 -26.94
N VAL A 466 3.63 -15.97 -26.47
CA VAL A 466 3.84 -15.23 -25.22
C VAL A 466 4.45 -13.87 -25.53
N VAL A 467 3.82 -12.81 -25.06
CA VAL A 467 4.36 -11.46 -25.10
C VAL A 467 4.83 -11.06 -23.71
N THR A 468 5.97 -10.36 -23.63
CA THR A 468 6.43 -9.79 -22.36
C THR A 468 6.96 -8.37 -22.53
N ILE A 469 7.22 -7.66 -21.40
CA ILE A 469 7.47 -6.21 -21.39
C ILE A 469 8.95 -5.84 -21.24
N SER A 470 9.84 -6.81 -21.02
CA SER A 470 11.25 -6.57 -20.75
C SER A 470 12.09 -7.80 -21.13
N TYR A 471 13.38 -7.60 -21.37
CA TYR A 471 14.31 -8.69 -21.58
C TYR A 471 14.55 -9.49 -20.28
N GLY A 472 14.58 -8.82 -19.12
CA GLY A 472 14.68 -9.52 -17.84
C GLY A 472 13.51 -10.47 -17.59
N LEU A 473 12.27 -10.11 -17.97
CA LEU A 473 11.13 -11.03 -17.93
C LEU A 473 11.26 -12.15 -18.98
N LYS A 474 11.78 -11.84 -20.18
CA LYS A 474 12.03 -12.89 -21.20
C LYS A 474 12.98 -13.95 -20.66
N GLU A 475 14.09 -13.56 -20.03
CA GLU A 475 15.05 -14.49 -19.43
C GLU A 475 14.38 -15.35 -18.34
N GLU A 476 13.58 -14.77 -17.47
CA GLU A 476 12.83 -15.51 -16.45
C GLU A 476 11.84 -16.52 -17.10
N ILE A 477 11.16 -16.12 -18.18
CA ILE A 477 10.24 -17.00 -18.92
C ILE A 477 11.00 -18.15 -19.61
N LEU A 478 12.18 -17.89 -20.16
CA LEU A 478 13.07 -18.92 -20.71
C LEU A 478 13.52 -19.93 -19.63
N HIS A 479 13.91 -19.43 -18.44
CA HIS A 479 14.25 -20.28 -17.30
C HIS A 479 13.09 -21.18 -16.81
N ARG A 480 11.83 -20.79 -17.12
CA ARG A 480 10.64 -21.63 -16.86
C ARG A 480 10.39 -22.69 -17.92
N GLY A 481 11.23 -22.77 -18.96
CA GLY A 481 11.16 -23.78 -20.01
C GLY A 481 10.26 -23.39 -21.20
N ILE A 482 9.79 -22.15 -21.30
CA ILE A 482 9.03 -21.69 -22.46
C ILE A 482 10.00 -21.49 -23.64
N PRO A 483 9.74 -22.07 -24.84
CA PRO A 483 10.63 -21.95 -25.99
C PRO A 483 10.80 -20.49 -26.46
N GLU A 484 12.02 -20.11 -26.83
CA GLU A 484 12.33 -18.74 -27.27
C GLU A 484 11.52 -18.33 -28.51
N SER A 485 11.28 -19.26 -29.45
CA SER A 485 10.45 -19.02 -30.65
C SER A 485 9.03 -18.59 -30.34
N LYS A 486 8.54 -18.88 -29.13
CA LYS A 486 7.20 -18.54 -28.63
C LYS A 486 7.16 -17.18 -27.94
N ILE A 487 8.30 -16.51 -27.71
CA ILE A 487 8.38 -15.33 -26.86
C ILE A 487 8.74 -14.08 -27.68
N THR A 488 7.94 -13.03 -27.57
CA THR A 488 8.27 -11.70 -28.13
C THR A 488 8.29 -10.66 -27.02
N VAL A 489 9.35 -9.84 -26.98
CA VAL A 489 9.43 -8.68 -26.08
C VAL A 489 8.81 -7.48 -26.77
N ILE A 490 7.73 -6.94 -26.21
CA ILE A 490 7.13 -5.67 -26.61
C ILE A 490 7.22 -4.73 -25.40
N PRO A 491 8.26 -3.89 -25.35
CA PRO A 491 8.53 -3.05 -24.19
C PRO A 491 7.39 -2.10 -23.83
N ASN A 492 7.44 -1.56 -22.60
CA ASN A 492 6.64 -0.42 -22.24
C ASN A 492 7.00 0.79 -23.12
N ALA A 493 6.07 1.72 -23.27
CA ALA A 493 6.22 2.90 -24.10
C ALA A 493 5.49 4.10 -23.48
N VAL A 494 5.51 5.22 -24.16
CA VAL A 494 4.81 6.45 -23.79
C VAL A 494 4.04 6.98 -24.99
N ASP A 495 2.92 7.66 -24.76
CA ASP A 495 2.25 8.45 -25.80
C ASP A 495 2.93 9.83 -25.90
N CYS A 496 3.85 9.97 -26.86
CA CYS A 496 4.63 11.18 -27.05
C CYS A 496 3.78 12.38 -27.53
N SER A 497 2.55 12.17 -27.95
CA SER A 497 1.61 13.25 -28.27
C SER A 497 0.98 13.83 -26.99
N VAL A 498 0.78 12.99 -25.98
CA VAL A 498 0.27 13.39 -24.68
C VAL A 498 1.39 13.93 -23.80
N PHE A 499 2.50 13.18 -23.67
CA PHE A 499 3.69 13.60 -22.90
C PHE A 499 4.67 14.29 -23.85
N ASN A 500 4.57 15.61 -23.91
CA ASN A 500 5.47 16.49 -24.66
C ASN A 500 5.94 17.65 -23.78
N PRO A 501 7.10 18.21 -24.01
CA PRO A 501 7.61 19.35 -23.25
C PRO A 501 6.61 20.51 -23.24
N VAL A 502 6.34 21.05 -22.07
CA VAL A 502 5.52 22.24 -21.84
C VAL A 502 6.31 23.28 -21.07
N PRO A 503 6.00 24.58 -21.21
CA PRO A 503 6.60 25.62 -20.38
C PRO A 503 6.44 25.31 -18.89
N CYS A 504 7.38 25.78 -18.08
CA CYS A 504 7.29 25.66 -16.62
C CYS A 504 6.00 26.32 -16.11
N ASN A 505 5.25 25.62 -15.30
CA ASN A 505 4.08 26.20 -14.62
C ASN A 505 4.55 27.00 -13.41
N GLU A 506 4.93 28.26 -13.64
CA GLU A 506 5.48 29.14 -12.60
C GLU A 506 4.48 29.38 -11.46
N VAL A 507 3.17 29.39 -11.76
CA VAL A 507 2.12 29.56 -10.75
C VAL A 507 2.14 28.38 -9.78
N LEU A 508 2.13 27.14 -10.29
CA LEU A 508 2.20 25.94 -9.47
C LEU A 508 3.54 25.88 -8.69
N LYS A 509 4.63 26.33 -9.32
CA LYS A 509 5.96 26.36 -8.71
C LYS A 509 6.00 27.32 -7.52
N ASP A 510 5.32 28.48 -7.66
CA ASP A 510 5.21 29.47 -6.59
C ASP A 510 4.28 29.00 -5.46
N GLU A 511 3.09 28.45 -5.80
CA GLU A 511 2.14 27.89 -4.83
C GLU A 511 2.78 26.80 -3.94
N LEU A 512 3.72 26.02 -4.48
CA LEU A 512 4.45 24.99 -3.75
C LEU A 512 5.74 25.50 -3.06
N GLY A 513 6.04 26.80 -3.13
CA GLY A 513 7.26 27.37 -2.55
C GLY A 513 8.55 26.90 -3.22
N LEU A 514 8.50 26.61 -4.53
CA LEU A 514 9.60 26.07 -5.33
C LEU A 514 10.29 27.12 -6.23
N SER A 515 9.80 28.38 -6.23
CA SER A 515 10.33 29.45 -7.07
C SER A 515 11.81 29.71 -6.77
N GLY A 516 12.64 29.83 -7.82
CA GLY A 516 14.08 29.98 -7.70
C GLY A 516 14.85 28.76 -7.18
N LYS A 517 14.20 27.58 -7.04
CA LYS A 517 14.85 26.37 -6.55
C LYS A 517 15.05 25.36 -7.67
N THR A 518 16.12 24.55 -7.58
CA THR A 518 16.26 23.32 -8.35
C THR A 518 15.39 22.24 -7.70
N VAL A 519 14.50 21.64 -8.49
CA VAL A 519 13.51 20.68 -8.00
C VAL A 519 13.90 19.26 -8.40
N ILE A 520 14.16 18.42 -7.41
CA ILE A 520 14.29 16.98 -7.57
C ILE A 520 12.91 16.37 -7.31
N GLY A 521 12.38 15.54 -8.21
CA GLY A 521 11.03 15.04 -7.99
C GLY A 521 10.78 13.60 -8.40
N PHE A 522 9.76 13.03 -7.80
CA PHE A 522 9.22 11.71 -8.14
C PHE A 522 7.72 11.81 -8.34
N ILE A 523 7.21 11.16 -9.40
CA ILE A 523 5.78 11.07 -9.69
C ILE A 523 5.41 9.59 -9.82
N GLY A 524 4.57 9.07 -8.91
CA GLY A 524 4.18 7.67 -8.99
C GLY A 524 3.49 7.12 -7.74
N THR A 525 3.31 5.80 -7.73
CA THR A 525 2.81 5.09 -6.54
C THR A 525 3.97 4.88 -5.57
N LEU A 526 3.76 5.23 -4.30
CA LEU A 526 4.79 5.14 -3.26
C LEU A 526 4.82 3.71 -2.70
N THR A 527 5.74 2.90 -3.23
CA THR A 527 5.96 1.50 -2.82
C THR A 527 7.39 1.29 -2.35
N ALA A 528 7.60 0.30 -1.47
CA ALA A 528 8.90 0.05 -0.85
C ALA A 528 10.03 -0.23 -1.86
N TYR A 529 9.74 -0.88 -2.98
CA TYR A 529 10.74 -1.18 -4.00
C TYR A 529 11.16 0.05 -4.84
N GLU A 530 10.43 1.18 -4.78
CA GLU A 530 10.84 2.43 -5.45
C GLU A 530 12.00 3.12 -4.73
N GLY A 531 12.28 2.79 -3.45
CA GLY A 531 13.48 3.22 -2.74
C GLY A 531 13.54 4.70 -2.39
N LEU A 532 12.38 5.37 -2.26
CA LEU A 532 12.31 6.82 -2.00
C LEU A 532 12.92 7.23 -0.66
N GLU A 533 13.05 6.31 0.27
CA GLU A 533 13.79 6.53 1.51
C GLU A 533 15.28 6.82 1.27
N LEU A 534 15.90 6.23 0.22
CA LEU A 534 17.27 6.54 -0.18
C LEU A 534 17.40 7.97 -0.70
N LEU A 535 16.38 8.45 -1.44
CA LEU A 535 16.34 9.83 -1.92
C LEU A 535 16.27 10.82 -0.76
N ILE A 536 15.41 10.57 0.23
CA ILE A 536 15.28 11.43 1.41
C ILE A 536 16.60 11.44 2.20
N GLU A 537 17.27 10.31 2.32
CA GLU A 537 18.54 10.18 3.04
C GLU A 537 19.70 10.90 2.31
N ALA A 538 19.77 10.80 1.00
CA ALA A 538 20.71 11.55 0.17
C ALA A 538 20.43 13.07 0.26
N PHE A 539 19.16 13.47 0.13
CA PHE A 539 18.75 14.86 0.21
C PHE A 539 19.03 15.49 1.59
N LYS A 540 18.84 14.73 2.67
CA LYS A 540 19.22 15.17 4.02
C LYS A 540 20.68 15.65 4.09
N GLN A 541 21.59 14.93 3.44
CA GLN A 541 23.01 15.29 3.42
C GLN A 541 23.25 16.53 2.55
N ILE A 542 22.64 16.59 1.38
CA ILE A 542 22.72 17.75 0.45
C ILE A 542 22.16 19.01 1.14
N SER A 543 21.03 18.92 1.80
CA SER A 543 20.30 20.05 2.39
C SER A 543 21.03 20.75 3.55
N ARG A 544 22.12 20.16 4.07
CA ARG A 544 22.97 20.79 5.12
C ARG A 544 23.80 21.95 4.59
N SER A 545 24.19 21.89 3.33
CA SER A 545 25.03 22.90 2.66
C SER A 545 24.34 23.67 1.54
N ARG A 546 23.14 23.19 1.09
CA ARG A 546 22.41 23.73 -0.06
C ARG A 546 20.96 24.07 0.34
N ASP A 547 20.59 25.34 0.24
CA ASP A 547 19.22 25.79 0.48
C ASP A 547 18.46 26.15 -0.80
N ASP A 548 19.10 26.00 -1.94
CA ASP A 548 18.57 26.26 -3.28
C ASP A 548 17.88 25.02 -3.91
N ILE A 549 17.73 23.90 -3.16
CA ILE A 549 17.20 22.64 -3.66
C ILE A 549 15.94 22.25 -2.89
N ARG A 550 14.97 21.67 -3.59
CA ARG A 550 13.75 21.10 -3.00
C ARG A 550 13.48 19.71 -3.57
N VAL A 551 12.81 18.88 -2.79
CA VAL A 551 12.28 17.59 -3.24
C VAL A 551 10.76 17.65 -3.33
N LEU A 552 10.19 17.21 -4.45
CA LEU A 552 8.75 17.15 -4.69
C LEU A 552 8.33 15.70 -4.95
N ILE A 553 7.48 15.14 -4.09
CA ILE A 553 6.95 13.78 -4.20
C ILE A 553 5.46 13.87 -4.52
N VAL A 554 5.11 13.47 -5.75
CA VAL A 554 3.75 13.51 -6.29
C VAL A 554 3.21 12.09 -6.35
N GLY A 555 2.19 11.79 -5.56
CA GLY A 555 1.57 10.48 -5.51
C GLY A 555 1.28 10.01 -4.09
N ASP A 556 0.82 8.78 -4.00
CA ASP A 556 0.41 8.16 -2.74
C ASP A 556 0.66 6.64 -2.81
N GLY A 557 0.74 5.96 -1.67
CA GLY A 557 0.95 4.53 -1.64
C GLY A 557 1.24 3.97 -0.25
N ALA A 558 1.60 2.71 -0.20
CA ALA A 558 1.73 1.96 1.05
C ALA A 558 2.79 2.53 2.02
N ILE A 559 3.81 3.22 1.50
CA ILE A 559 4.89 3.80 2.32
C ILE A 559 4.76 5.32 2.50
N SER A 560 3.64 5.94 2.10
CA SER A 560 3.44 7.40 2.15
C SER A 560 3.68 7.96 3.55
N ASP A 561 3.05 7.36 4.55
CA ASP A 561 3.17 7.83 5.95
C ASP A 561 4.58 7.60 6.50
N GLN A 562 5.23 6.49 6.09
CA GLN A 562 6.63 6.22 6.45
C GLN A 562 7.57 7.31 5.91
N LEU A 563 7.40 7.72 4.65
CA LEU A 563 8.24 8.76 4.03
C LEU A 563 8.02 10.14 4.67
N LYS A 564 6.74 10.50 4.93
CA LYS A 564 6.41 11.77 5.60
C LYS A 564 7.04 11.86 6.98
N ALA A 565 6.90 10.80 7.76
CA ALA A 565 7.49 10.77 9.08
C ALA A 565 9.04 10.79 9.03
N MET A 566 9.67 10.16 8.02
CA MET A 566 11.12 10.28 7.82
C MET A 566 11.54 11.73 7.56
N VAL A 567 10.78 12.48 6.74
CA VAL A 567 10.99 13.91 6.46
C VAL A 567 10.88 14.75 7.74
N GLU A 568 9.92 14.43 8.57
CA GLU A 568 9.71 15.12 9.85
C GLU A 568 10.82 14.88 10.85
N ASN A 569 11.23 13.61 11.00
CA ASN A 569 12.31 13.23 11.93
C ASN A 569 13.65 13.85 11.57
N GLU A 570 13.87 14.06 10.27
CA GLU A 570 15.10 14.65 9.76
C GLU A 570 15.04 16.19 9.65
N ASN A 571 13.95 16.83 10.14
CA ASN A 571 13.70 18.27 10.07
C ASN A 571 13.77 18.83 8.64
N LEU A 572 13.22 18.07 7.67
CA LEU A 572 13.20 18.44 6.26
C LEU A 572 11.84 19.03 5.80
N GLN A 573 10.95 19.38 6.74
CA GLN A 573 9.65 20.01 6.43
C GLN A 573 9.89 21.32 5.65
N GLY A 574 9.08 21.55 4.62
CA GLY A 574 9.23 22.68 3.70
C GLY A 574 10.38 22.54 2.70
N LYS A 575 11.28 21.56 2.86
CA LYS A 575 12.31 21.19 1.89
C LYS A 575 11.92 19.96 1.06
N VAL A 576 11.16 19.05 1.64
CA VAL A 576 10.52 17.90 0.96
C VAL A 576 9.01 18.08 1.02
N ILE A 577 8.38 18.12 -0.15
CA ILE A 577 6.97 18.45 -0.33
C ILE A 577 6.23 17.23 -0.86
N PHE A 578 5.12 16.87 -0.22
CA PHE A 578 4.22 15.80 -0.66
C PHE A 578 2.90 16.39 -1.12
N THR A 579 2.47 16.09 -2.34
CA THR A 579 1.18 16.57 -2.87
C THR A 579 0.03 15.57 -2.66
N GLY A 580 0.34 14.31 -2.33
CA GLY A 580 -0.63 13.23 -2.46
C GLY A 580 -0.97 12.93 -3.92
N ARG A 581 -2.10 12.25 -4.16
CA ARG A 581 -2.58 11.95 -5.51
C ARG A 581 -3.05 13.21 -6.22
N VAL A 582 -2.62 13.38 -7.47
CA VAL A 582 -3.07 14.46 -8.34
C VAL A 582 -3.91 13.89 -9.50
N PRO A 583 -4.88 14.65 -10.03
CA PRO A 583 -5.63 14.27 -11.23
C PRO A 583 -4.69 14.03 -12.42
N HIS A 584 -4.99 13.02 -13.24
CA HIS A 584 -4.11 12.63 -14.37
C HIS A 584 -3.91 13.77 -15.38
N GLU A 585 -4.92 14.57 -15.62
CA GLU A 585 -4.89 15.74 -16.49
C GLU A 585 -3.93 16.83 -16.01
N LYS A 586 -3.66 16.92 -14.71
CA LYS A 586 -2.72 17.88 -14.11
C LYS A 586 -1.29 17.37 -14.00
N VAL A 587 -1.04 16.10 -14.26
CA VAL A 587 0.28 15.48 -14.06
C VAL A 587 1.37 16.18 -14.86
N LYS A 588 1.06 16.70 -16.07
CA LYS A 588 2.03 17.43 -16.90
C LYS A 588 2.53 18.72 -16.27
N ASP A 589 1.69 19.42 -15.51
CA ASP A 589 2.09 20.61 -14.77
C ASP A 589 3.18 20.28 -13.75
N TYR A 590 3.04 19.15 -13.05
CA TYR A 590 4.05 18.67 -12.10
C TYR A 590 5.33 18.21 -12.80
N TYR A 591 5.24 17.56 -13.97
CA TYR A 591 6.43 17.28 -14.77
C TYR A 591 7.16 18.56 -15.18
N SER A 592 6.44 19.64 -15.50
CA SER A 592 7.01 20.90 -15.97
C SER A 592 7.92 21.58 -14.95
N ILE A 593 7.58 21.48 -13.65
CA ILE A 593 8.26 22.17 -12.54
C ILE A 593 9.40 21.36 -11.90
N ILE A 594 9.59 20.10 -12.28
CA ILE A 594 10.66 19.23 -11.78
C ILE A 594 11.83 19.26 -12.77
N ASP A 595 13.05 19.37 -12.26
CA ASP A 595 14.29 19.44 -13.04
C ASP A 595 14.97 18.09 -13.19
N ILE A 596 15.00 17.27 -12.09
CA ILE A 596 15.70 16.01 -12.00
C ILE A 596 14.74 14.95 -11.45
N PHE A 597 14.66 13.81 -12.15
CA PHE A 597 13.82 12.67 -11.77
C PHE A 597 14.69 11.48 -11.35
N PRO A 598 14.88 11.25 -10.05
CA PRO A 598 15.50 10.02 -9.55
C PRO A 598 14.51 8.86 -9.52
N PHE A 599 14.97 7.69 -9.92
CA PHE A 599 14.30 6.40 -9.76
C PHE A 599 15.21 5.49 -8.93
N PRO A 600 15.21 5.63 -7.60
CA PRO A 600 16.14 4.94 -6.71
C PRO A 600 15.67 3.53 -6.35
N ARG A 601 15.22 2.76 -7.36
CA ARG A 601 14.70 1.41 -7.16
C ARG A 601 15.72 0.52 -6.45
N ARG A 602 15.22 -0.26 -5.52
CA ARG A 602 16.01 -1.21 -4.72
C ARG A 602 16.50 -2.36 -5.59
N ASP A 603 17.64 -2.95 -5.25
CA ASP A 603 18.12 -4.17 -5.92
C ASP A 603 17.32 -5.41 -5.47
N TRP A 604 16.05 -5.42 -5.80
CA TRP A 604 15.14 -6.51 -5.53
C TRP A 604 14.77 -7.25 -6.82
N PRO A 605 14.44 -8.56 -6.75
CA PRO A 605 14.15 -9.36 -7.95
C PRO A 605 13.14 -8.70 -8.89
N VAL A 606 12.04 -8.14 -8.37
CA VAL A 606 11.03 -7.46 -9.18
C VAL A 606 11.58 -6.23 -9.92
N CYS A 607 12.52 -5.49 -9.32
CA CYS A 607 13.11 -4.29 -9.90
C CYS A 607 14.14 -4.61 -11.01
N ASN A 608 14.67 -5.83 -11.02
CA ASN A 608 15.60 -6.26 -12.04
C ASN A 608 14.91 -6.73 -13.33
N ILE A 609 13.62 -7.13 -13.25
CA ILE A 609 12.93 -7.74 -14.40
C ILE A 609 11.71 -6.96 -14.90
N VAL A 610 11.06 -6.14 -14.06
CA VAL A 610 9.83 -5.41 -14.43
C VAL A 610 10.11 -3.93 -14.67
N THR A 611 10.01 -3.51 -15.94
CA THR A 611 10.21 -2.11 -16.35
C THR A 611 8.99 -1.24 -15.94
N PRO A 612 9.20 -0.07 -15.29
CA PRO A 612 8.14 0.90 -15.03
C PRO A 612 7.79 1.71 -16.29
N LEU A 613 6.64 2.42 -16.28
CA LEU A 613 6.26 3.35 -17.37
C LEU A 613 6.90 4.74 -17.21
N LYS A 614 7.08 5.17 -15.98
CA LYS A 614 7.42 6.56 -15.62
C LYS A 614 8.72 7.11 -16.24
N PRO A 615 9.83 6.36 -16.33
CA PRO A 615 11.03 6.88 -16.98
C PRO A 615 10.78 7.32 -18.42
N TYR A 616 9.93 6.63 -19.19
CA TYR A 616 9.62 7.04 -20.56
C TYR A 616 8.76 8.31 -20.61
N GLU A 617 7.86 8.53 -19.62
CA GLU A 617 7.12 9.79 -19.49
C GLU A 617 8.09 10.95 -19.20
N VAL A 618 9.07 10.76 -18.29
CA VAL A 618 10.13 11.74 -17.99
C VAL A 618 10.96 12.06 -19.23
N MET A 619 11.40 11.04 -19.97
CA MET A 619 12.12 11.24 -21.25
C MET A 619 11.28 12.02 -22.25
N ALA A 620 9.99 11.67 -22.37
CA ALA A 620 9.05 12.31 -23.26
C ALA A 620 8.81 13.79 -22.88
N MET A 621 8.83 14.13 -21.60
CA MET A 621 8.75 15.49 -21.09
C MET A 621 10.08 16.26 -21.15
N GLN A 622 11.13 15.65 -21.70
CA GLN A 622 12.49 16.25 -21.81
C GLN A 622 13.04 16.66 -20.44
N LYS A 623 12.99 15.76 -19.47
CA LYS A 623 13.54 15.97 -18.13
C LYS A 623 14.70 15.02 -17.85
N ALA A 624 15.60 15.41 -16.97
CA ALA A 624 16.79 14.63 -16.66
C ALA A 624 16.46 13.43 -15.76
N LEU A 625 17.02 12.29 -16.10
CA LEU A 625 16.87 11.01 -15.40
C LEU A 625 18.12 10.67 -14.60
N LEU A 626 17.90 10.20 -13.38
CA LEU A 626 18.90 9.52 -12.57
C LEU A 626 18.31 8.21 -12.08
N VAL A 627 18.89 7.09 -12.45
CA VAL A 627 18.30 5.77 -12.19
C VAL A 627 19.29 4.84 -11.47
N SER A 628 18.79 4.01 -10.55
CA SER A 628 19.61 2.93 -10.00
C SER A 628 19.99 1.90 -11.10
N ASP A 629 21.12 1.26 -10.94
CA ASP A 629 21.68 0.33 -11.95
C ASP A 629 21.04 -1.07 -11.93
N VAL A 630 19.75 -1.16 -11.54
CA VAL A 630 18.97 -2.40 -11.61
C VAL A 630 18.62 -2.78 -13.03
N GLY A 631 18.49 -4.08 -13.30
CA GLY A 631 18.34 -4.65 -14.65
C GLY A 631 17.25 -3.97 -15.48
N ALA A 632 16.02 -3.83 -14.94
CA ALA A 632 14.93 -3.23 -15.68
C ALA A 632 15.15 -1.75 -16.05
N LEU A 633 15.87 -0.96 -15.25
CA LEU A 633 16.17 0.43 -15.56
C LEU A 633 17.31 0.56 -16.56
N LYS A 634 18.28 -0.39 -16.56
CA LYS A 634 19.31 -0.47 -17.59
C LYS A 634 18.78 -0.77 -18.99
N GLU A 635 17.64 -1.46 -19.09
CA GLU A 635 16.95 -1.64 -20.38
C GLU A 635 16.32 -0.35 -20.92
N MET A 636 16.09 0.64 -20.05
CA MET A 636 15.35 1.87 -20.38
C MET A 636 16.24 3.08 -20.62
N VAL A 637 17.32 3.18 -19.88
CA VAL A 637 18.20 4.35 -19.87
C VAL A 637 19.58 3.92 -20.36
N ILE A 638 20.22 4.76 -21.17
CA ILE A 638 21.61 4.59 -21.63
C ILE A 638 22.46 5.54 -20.82
N ASP A 639 23.33 4.99 -19.97
CA ASP A 639 24.18 5.79 -19.09
C ASP A 639 24.97 6.86 -19.84
N GLN A 640 25.08 8.03 -19.28
CA GLN A 640 25.77 9.24 -19.82
C GLN A 640 25.26 9.72 -21.19
N LYS A 641 24.20 9.09 -21.72
CA LYS A 641 23.55 9.50 -22.97
C LYS A 641 22.12 9.98 -22.79
N THR A 642 21.28 9.19 -22.12
CA THR A 642 19.86 9.51 -21.91
C THR A 642 19.51 9.67 -20.42
N GLY A 643 20.48 9.54 -19.53
CA GLY A 643 20.41 9.72 -18.10
C GLY A 643 21.71 9.29 -17.44
N LEU A 644 21.76 9.31 -16.12
CA LEU A 644 22.88 8.79 -15.34
C LEU A 644 22.46 7.56 -14.52
N TYR A 645 23.43 6.65 -14.32
CA TYR A 645 23.28 5.58 -13.36
C TYR A 645 23.92 5.93 -12.04
N PHE A 646 23.35 5.39 -10.98
CA PHE A 646 24.00 5.25 -9.69
C PHE A 646 23.84 3.80 -9.19
N LYS A 647 24.73 3.40 -8.29
CA LYS A 647 24.75 2.05 -7.72
C LYS A 647 23.49 1.86 -6.85
N ALA A 648 22.71 0.85 -7.16
CA ALA A 648 21.51 0.51 -6.38
C ALA A 648 21.84 0.35 -4.89
N ASP A 649 20.90 0.78 -4.04
CA ASP A 649 21.01 0.79 -2.57
C ASP A 649 22.15 1.66 -1.99
N SER A 650 22.87 2.46 -2.81
CA SER A 650 23.94 3.35 -2.37
C SER A 650 23.45 4.80 -2.24
N VAL A 651 23.24 5.26 -1.01
CA VAL A 651 22.90 6.66 -0.71
C VAL A 651 24.02 7.62 -1.14
N ALA A 652 25.29 7.22 -0.94
CA ALA A 652 26.43 8.04 -1.28
C ALA A 652 26.53 8.29 -2.80
N ASP A 653 26.42 7.23 -3.60
CA ASP A 653 26.51 7.36 -5.07
C ASP A 653 25.28 8.09 -5.65
N LEU A 654 24.08 7.86 -5.09
CA LEU A 654 22.88 8.63 -5.42
C LEU A 654 23.11 10.12 -5.15
N MET A 655 23.66 10.48 -3.98
CA MET A 655 23.99 11.87 -3.62
C MET A 655 24.99 12.49 -4.60
N ASP A 656 26.09 11.80 -4.89
CA ASP A 656 27.13 12.30 -5.80
C ASP A 656 26.58 12.54 -7.21
N LYS A 657 25.76 11.64 -7.74
CA LYS A 657 25.13 11.80 -9.07
C LYS A 657 24.06 12.90 -9.07
N LEU A 658 23.32 13.07 -7.98
CA LEU A 658 22.42 14.22 -7.83
C LEU A 658 23.17 15.54 -7.88
N LEU A 659 24.28 15.66 -7.14
CA LEU A 659 25.12 16.87 -7.15
C LEU A 659 25.66 17.18 -8.55
N ILE A 660 26.11 16.19 -9.33
CA ILE A 660 26.52 16.38 -10.72
C ILE A 660 25.39 17.00 -11.54
N LEU A 661 24.16 16.48 -11.46
CA LEU A 661 23.02 17.02 -12.22
C LEU A 661 22.54 18.38 -11.72
N ILE A 662 22.73 18.69 -10.44
CA ILE A 662 22.40 19.99 -9.85
C ILE A 662 23.41 21.06 -10.33
N ASP A 663 24.70 20.76 -10.24
CA ASP A 663 25.79 21.74 -10.48
C ASP A 663 26.13 21.87 -11.95
N GLN A 664 25.69 20.97 -12.82
CA GLN A 664 25.95 21.00 -14.27
C GLN A 664 24.62 21.08 -15.08
N PRO A 665 23.97 22.26 -15.14
CA PRO A 665 22.73 22.44 -15.87
C PRO A 665 22.83 22.10 -17.36
N ASP A 666 23.97 22.42 -18.01
CA ASP A 666 24.19 22.10 -19.42
C ASP A 666 24.20 20.58 -19.69
N LEU A 667 24.85 19.80 -18.83
CA LEU A 667 24.84 18.34 -18.89
C LEU A 667 23.41 17.81 -18.66
N ARG A 668 22.72 18.34 -17.66
CA ARG A 668 21.32 17.98 -17.34
C ARG A 668 20.41 18.17 -18.55
N GLU A 669 20.49 19.32 -19.20
CA GLU A 669 19.73 19.60 -20.41
C GLU A 669 20.12 18.75 -21.60
N GLN A 670 21.43 18.49 -21.79
CA GLN A 670 21.92 17.62 -22.87
C GLN A 670 21.35 16.19 -22.73
N LEU A 671 21.42 15.63 -21.52
CA LEU A 671 20.86 14.29 -21.23
C LEU A 671 19.35 14.26 -21.49
N ALA A 672 18.62 15.30 -21.05
CA ALA A 672 17.18 15.42 -21.26
C ALA A 672 16.81 15.51 -22.76
N ARG A 673 17.52 16.30 -23.56
CA ARG A 673 17.33 16.37 -25.03
C ARG A 673 17.61 15.04 -25.72
N ASN A 674 18.67 14.36 -25.32
CA ASN A 674 19.00 13.05 -25.87
C ASN A 674 17.95 11.99 -25.51
N ALA A 675 17.48 12.00 -24.24
CA ALA A 675 16.42 11.11 -23.76
C ALA A 675 15.12 11.32 -24.55
N ARG A 676 14.74 12.56 -24.78
CA ARG A 676 13.54 12.92 -25.58
C ARG A 676 13.67 12.40 -27.01
N ARG A 677 14.80 12.60 -27.69
CA ARG A 677 15.02 12.07 -29.04
C ARG A 677 14.91 10.55 -29.07
N TRP A 678 15.59 9.90 -28.15
CA TRP A 678 15.62 8.44 -28.08
C TRP A 678 14.23 7.83 -27.86
N VAL A 679 13.40 8.40 -26.95
CA VAL A 679 12.08 7.86 -26.65
C VAL A 679 11.12 8.03 -27.82
N LEU A 680 11.18 9.15 -28.54
CA LEU A 680 10.38 9.39 -29.75
C LEU A 680 10.67 8.34 -30.83
N GLU A 681 11.91 7.98 -31.03
CA GLU A 681 12.34 7.01 -32.02
C GLU A 681 12.04 5.57 -31.63
N ASN A 682 12.17 5.24 -30.34
CA ASN A 682 12.26 3.86 -29.89
C ASN A 682 11.10 3.40 -29.00
N ARG A 683 10.35 4.31 -28.36
CA ARG A 683 9.38 3.95 -27.30
C ARG A 683 8.08 4.74 -27.38
N ASP A 684 7.62 5.08 -28.60
CA ASP A 684 6.26 5.59 -28.81
C ASP A 684 5.28 4.41 -28.94
N TRP A 685 4.10 4.49 -28.30
CA TRP A 685 3.08 3.43 -28.34
C TRP A 685 2.63 3.07 -29.77
N ARG A 686 2.55 4.03 -30.69
CA ARG A 686 2.16 3.77 -32.08
C ARG A 686 3.13 2.80 -32.76
N ASN A 687 4.44 2.94 -32.48
CA ASN A 687 5.45 2.09 -33.05
C ASN A 687 5.48 0.71 -32.36
N GLN A 688 5.40 0.68 -31.02
CA GLN A 688 5.44 -0.59 -30.28
C GLN A 688 4.21 -1.47 -30.58
N THR A 689 3.03 -0.86 -30.72
CA THR A 689 1.80 -1.61 -30.98
C THR A 689 1.80 -2.33 -32.33
N ARG A 690 2.55 -1.86 -33.34
CA ARG A 690 2.70 -2.55 -34.63
C ARG A 690 3.28 -3.96 -34.53
N HIS A 691 4.05 -4.24 -33.48
CA HIS A 691 4.61 -5.58 -33.27
C HIS A 691 3.52 -6.62 -32.98
N TYR A 692 2.40 -6.24 -32.39
CA TYR A 692 1.28 -7.16 -32.16
C TYR A 692 0.65 -7.64 -33.47
N LEU A 693 0.59 -6.80 -34.52
CA LEU A 693 0.04 -7.20 -35.82
C LEU A 693 0.79 -8.41 -36.40
N LYS A 694 2.12 -8.40 -36.33
CA LYS A 694 2.95 -9.50 -36.81
C LYS A 694 2.67 -10.80 -36.04
N ILE A 695 2.46 -10.69 -34.71
CA ILE A 695 2.13 -11.84 -33.88
C ILE A 695 0.75 -12.38 -34.25
N TYR A 696 -0.24 -11.51 -34.40
CA TYR A 696 -1.60 -11.92 -34.76
C TYR A 696 -1.67 -12.58 -36.14
N ASP A 697 -0.98 -12.00 -37.13
CA ASP A 697 -0.88 -12.58 -38.47
C ASP A 697 -0.19 -13.96 -38.44
N GLN A 698 0.87 -14.10 -37.63
CA GLN A 698 1.61 -15.35 -37.51
C GLN A 698 0.75 -16.47 -36.92
N ILE A 699 0.04 -16.21 -35.80
CA ILE A 699 -0.73 -17.25 -35.09
C ILE A 699 -2.05 -17.62 -35.76
N VAL A 700 -2.60 -16.77 -36.63
CA VAL A 700 -3.79 -17.08 -37.41
C VAL A 700 -3.46 -17.91 -38.64
N ASN A 701 -2.23 -17.77 -39.19
CA ASN A 701 -1.78 -18.50 -40.36
C ASN A 701 -0.98 -19.78 -40.05
N SER A 702 -0.70 -20.06 -38.78
CA SER A 702 -0.08 -21.30 -38.30
C SER A 702 -1.13 -22.37 -38.02
#